data_923939417ce7a2d66b2a70e225ca6cc4
#
_entry.id   923939417ce7a2d66b2a70e225ca6cc4
#
_cell.length_a   1.000
_cell.length_b   1.000
_cell.length_c   1.000
_cell.angle_alpha   90.00
_cell.angle_beta   90.00
_cell.angle_gamma   90.00
#
_symmetry.space_group_name_H-M   'P 1'
#
loop_
_entity.id
_entity.type
_entity.pdbx_description
1 polymer ?
#
loop_
_entity_poly.entity_id
_entity_poly.type
_entity_poly.pdbx_seq_one_letter_code
_entity_poly.pdbx_strand_id
1 'polypeptide(L)'
;NVTEKFNMWKNNMVEQMHEDIINLWDQSLKPCVKLTPLCVTLNCSNVTISNNATNTSSTITSITAEMQGEIKNCSFNMTTELRDKKQKMYAVFNKLDIVHINTGNDSNSTQYRLTNCNTSTITQACPKVSFEPIPIHYCTPAGFAILKCNDKNFNGTGPCNNVSTVQCTHGIKPVVSTQLLLNGSLAEEGIVIRSENITNNAKTIIVQLKEPIRINCTRPNNNTRKSVRIGPGQTFYATGAIIGDIRQAHCNVSKAAWNKTLQQVATQLRNYFNTTKIIFTNASGGDVEITTHSFNCGGEFFYCNTSSLFNSSWDKNSTDSLNYTESNDTITLQCRIKQIINMWQKVGMAMYAPPIQGIIRCESNITGLLLTRDGGNNNRTNETFRPGGGDMRDNWRSELYKYKVVKIEPLGVAPTHAKRRVVQREKRAVGLGALFFGFLGAAGSTMGAASITLTVQARQLLSGIVQQQSNLLRAIEAQQHMLKLTVWGIKQLQARVLALERYLRDQQLLGIWGCSGKLICTTNVPWNASWSNKTYDDIWDNMTWLQWDKEINNYTNIIYGLIEESQNQQEKNEQDLLALDKWDSLWNWFNITNWLWYIKMFIMIVGGLIGLRIIFTILTIINRVRQGYSPLSFQTHTHHQRDPGRPERTEEGGGEQDRGGSVRLVNGFLALAWDDLRSLCLFSYHRLRDFALIAARALSLGWEALKYLWNLLAYWGQELKNSAISLLNTIAVAV
;
A
#
# COMPACT_ATOMS: atom_id res chain seq x y z
N ASN A 1 18.84 16.63 19.48
CA ASN A 1 19.83 16.20 18.50
C ASN A 1 19.82 14.68 18.40
N VAL A 2 19.11 14.15 17.43
CA VAL A 2 19.05 12.71 17.14
C VAL A 2 19.79 12.45 15.84
N THR A 3 20.70 11.47 15.84
CA THR A 3 21.37 10.97 14.64
C THR A 3 20.73 9.67 14.23
N GLU A 4 20.24 9.58 13.00
CA GLU A 4 19.61 8.40 12.44
C GLU A 4 20.30 7.99 11.14
N LYS A 5 20.49 6.70 10.92
CA LYS A 5 21.07 6.17 9.70
C LYS A 5 19.99 5.96 8.64
N PHE A 6 20.24 6.43 7.44
CA PHE A 6 19.38 6.27 6.28
C PHE A 6 20.10 5.45 5.21
N ASN A 7 19.33 4.74 4.42
CA ASN A 7 19.84 4.07 3.22
C ASN A 7 18.76 4.10 2.13
N MET A 8 18.89 5.02 1.18
CA MET A 8 17.93 5.17 0.09
C MET A 8 17.86 3.95 -0.83
N TRP A 9 18.93 3.16 -0.92
CA TRP A 9 19.03 2.01 -1.82
C TRP A 9 18.32 0.77 -1.29
N LYS A 10 18.08 0.72 0.01
CA LYS A 10 17.32 -0.33 0.71
C LYS A 10 16.00 0.16 1.28
N ASN A 11 15.50 1.28 0.81
CA ASN A 11 14.27 1.87 1.28
C ASN A 11 13.05 1.16 0.67
N ASN A 12 12.28 0.49 1.48
CA ASN A 12 11.07 -0.23 1.04
C ASN A 12 9.97 0.69 0.52
N MET A 13 9.98 1.98 0.85
CA MET A 13 9.05 2.96 0.28
C MET A 13 9.14 3.02 -1.24
N VAL A 14 10.33 2.84 -1.80
CA VAL A 14 10.55 2.81 -3.25
C VAL A 14 9.86 1.62 -3.90
N GLU A 15 10.01 0.44 -3.32
CA GLU A 15 9.34 -0.78 -3.81
C GLU A 15 7.83 -0.66 -3.71
N GLN A 16 7.32 -0.13 -2.61
CA GLN A 16 5.91 0.11 -2.42
C GLN A 16 5.35 1.10 -3.43
N MET A 17 6.05 2.22 -3.66
CA MET A 17 5.65 3.20 -4.66
C MET A 17 5.64 2.58 -6.06
N HIS A 18 6.64 1.81 -6.39
CA HIS A 18 6.75 1.12 -7.68
C HIS A 18 5.56 0.17 -7.91
N GLU A 19 5.24 -0.66 -6.94
CA GLU A 19 4.07 -1.54 -6.98
C GLU A 19 2.76 -0.76 -7.08
N ASP A 20 2.63 0.32 -6.33
CA ASP A 20 1.44 1.17 -6.34
C ASP A 20 1.21 1.79 -7.73
N ILE A 21 2.24 2.32 -8.33
CA ILE A 21 2.15 2.94 -9.66
C ILE A 21 1.80 1.88 -10.72
N ILE A 22 2.41 0.69 -10.66
CA ILE A 22 2.08 -0.42 -11.57
C ILE A 22 0.63 -0.85 -11.39
N ASN A 23 0.18 -1.02 -10.16
CA ASN A 23 -1.19 -1.44 -9.87
C ASN A 23 -2.22 -0.40 -10.29
N LEU A 24 -1.96 0.88 -10.09
CA LEU A 24 -2.81 1.97 -10.57
C LEU A 24 -2.90 1.99 -12.09
N TRP A 25 -1.80 1.77 -12.76
CA TRP A 25 -1.75 1.67 -14.22
C TRP A 25 -2.61 0.50 -14.72
N ASP A 26 -2.42 -0.67 -14.18
CA ASP A 26 -3.19 -1.87 -14.53
C ASP A 26 -4.68 -1.68 -14.24
N GLN A 27 -5.03 -1.08 -13.12
CA GLN A 27 -6.41 -0.78 -12.75
C GLN A 27 -7.05 0.21 -13.72
N SER A 28 -6.31 1.21 -14.19
CA SER A 28 -6.83 2.18 -15.16
C SER A 28 -7.13 1.57 -16.53
N LEU A 29 -6.41 0.50 -16.90
CA LEU A 29 -6.59 -0.22 -18.16
C LEU A 29 -7.66 -1.31 -18.10
N LYS A 30 -8.00 -1.83 -16.93
CA LYS A 30 -8.97 -2.92 -16.79
C LYS A 30 -10.33 -2.69 -17.45
N PRO A 31 -10.99 -1.52 -17.29
CA PRO A 31 -12.28 -1.25 -17.90
C PRO A 31 -12.19 -0.83 -19.36
N CYS A 32 -10.98 -0.72 -19.91
CA CYS A 32 -10.74 -0.16 -21.22
C CYS A 32 -10.84 -1.21 -22.33
N VAL A 33 -11.01 -0.76 -23.56
CA VAL A 33 -11.21 -1.60 -24.73
C VAL A 33 -9.95 -2.40 -25.06
N LYS A 34 -10.10 -3.72 -25.25
CA LYS A 34 -9.04 -4.58 -25.73
C LYS A 34 -9.02 -4.57 -27.26
N LEU A 35 -7.86 -4.30 -27.85
CA LEU A 35 -7.67 -4.19 -29.29
C LEU A 35 -7.24 -5.52 -29.96
N THR A 36 -7.66 -6.66 -29.42
CA THR A 36 -7.38 -7.96 -30.05
C THR A 36 -7.82 -8.03 -31.52
N PRO A 37 -8.96 -7.44 -31.93
CA PRO A 37 -9.36 -7.42 -33.35
C PRO A 37 -8.43 -6.61 -34.25
N LEU A 38 -7.56 -5.77 -33.69
CA LEU A 38 -6.61 -4.94 -34.44
C LEU A 38 -5.34 -5.72 -34.86
N CYS A 39 -5.12 -6.90 -34.30
CA CYS A 39 -4.01 -7.77 -34.68
C CYS A 39 -4.26 -8.51 -36.00
N VAL A 40 -4.37 -7.74 -37.05
CA VAL A 40 -4.57 -8.20 -38.44
C VAL A 40 -3.40 -7.72 -39.31
N THR A 41 -3.27 -8.29 -40.48
CA THR A 41 -2.29 -7.82 -41.48
C THR A 41 -2.68 -6.43 -41.95
N LEU A 42 -1.73 -5.49 -41.83
CA LEU A 42 -1.88 -4.13 -42.33
C LEU A 42 -1.18 -3.99 -43.67
N ASN A 43 -1.82 -3.34 -44.59
CA ASN A 43 -1.19 -2.94 -45.85
C ASN A 43 -0.82 -1.48 -45.78
N CYS A 44 0.46 -1.18 -45.58
CA CYS A 44 0.96 0.15 -45.30
C CYS A 44 1.78 0.72 -46.47
N SER A 45 1.56 1.98 -46.75
CA SER A 45 2.33 2.76 -47.71
C SER A 45 2.81 4.08 -47.05
N ASN A 46 3.83 4.67 -47.64
CA ASN A 46 4.29 5.99 -47.21
C ASN A 46 3.20 7.03 -47.49
N VAL A 47 3.09 7.98 -46.62
CA VAL A 47 2.19 9.13 -46.80
C VAL A 47 2.69 9.96 -47.98
N THR A 48 1.82 10.21 -48.97
CA THR A 48 2.15 11.01 -50.17
C THR A 48 1.68 12.44 -50.03
N ILE A 49 2.45 13.35 -50.61
CA ILE A 49 2.11 14.78 -50.73
C ILE A 49 1.10 14.90 -51.84
N SER A 50 -0.02 15.56 -51.57
CA SER A 50 -0.99 15.91 -52.63
C SER A 50 -0.60 17.27 -53.22
N ASN A 51 -0.21 17.26 -54.47
CA ASN A 51 0.14 18.50 -55.21
C ASN A 51 -1.07 19.25 -55.78
N ASN A 52 -2.30 18.83 -55.48
CA ASN A 52 -3.51 19.45 -56.02
C ASN A 52 -4.23 20.31 -54.97
N ALA A 53 -4.07 21.61 -55.12
CA ALA A 53 -4.84 22.61 -54.44
C ALA A 53 -6.30 22.65 -54.93
N THR A 54 -7.14 21.70 -54.52
CA THR A 54 -8.59 21.86 -54.62
C THR A 54 -9.26 21.30 -53.37
N ASN A 55 -9.76 22.24 -52.57
CA ASN A 55 -10.85 22.19 -51.62
C ASN A 55 -11.28 20.83 -51.07
N THR A 56 -10.45 20.19 -50.26
CA THR A 56 -10.88 19.26 -49.21
C THR A 56 -9.88 19.28 -48.08
N SER A 57 -10.37 19.42 -46.89
CA SER A 57 -9.70 19.79 -45.61
C SER A 57 -8.75 18.77 -45.01
N SER A 58 -7.98 18.02 -45.81
CA SER A 58 -7.08 16.99 -45.30
C SER A 58 -5.83 16.73 -46.17
N THR A 59 -5.27 17.77 -46.75
CA THR A 59 -4.08 17.64 -47.64
C THR A 59 -2.82 17.96 -46.87
N ILE A 60 -1.92 17.01 -46.79
CA ILE A 60 -0.54 17.20 -46.37
C ILE A 60 0.15 18.05 -47.43
N THR A 61 0.63 19.23 -47.02
CA THR A 61 1.20 20.21 -47.93
C THR A 61 2.71 20.05 -48.11
N SER A 62 3.40 19.58 -47.10
CA SER A 62 4.85 19.26 -47.17
C SER A 62 5.25 18.21 -46.13
N ILE A 63 6.33 17.47 -46.42
CA ILE A 63 6.96 16.53 -45.49
C ILE A 63 8.41 16.93 -45.38
N THR A 64 8.90 17.15 -44.15
CA THR A 64 10.33 17.38 -43.93
C THR A 64 11.14 16.13 -44.24
N ALA A 65 12.40 16.29 -44.66
CA ALA A 65 13.27 15.17 -45.01
C ALA A 65 13.46 14.17 -43.86
N GLU A 66 13.43 14.66 -42.62
CA GLU A 66 13.57 13.87 -41.40
C GLU A 66 12.36 12.97 -41.11
N MET A 67 11.16 13.37 -41.59
CA MET A 67 9.91 12.63 -41.39
C MET A 67 9.56 11.70 -42.56
N GLN A 68 10.38 11.65 -43.59
CA GLN A 68 10.10 10.82 -44.74
C GLN A 68 10.15 9.34 -44.36
N GLY A 69 9.02 8.64 -44.52
CA GLY A 69 8.88 7.24 -44.16
C GLY A 69 8.65 6.93 -42.70
N GLU A 70 8.64 7.90 -41.79
CA GLU A 70 8.33 7.71 -40.36
C GLU A 70 6.84 7.53 -40.10
N ILE A 71 5.97 8.07 -40.92
CA ILE A 71 4.54 7.96 -40.83
C ILE A 71 4.02 7.17 -42.03
N LYS A 72 3.25 6.15 -41.76
CA LYS A 72 2.66 5.27 -42.77
C LYS A 72 1.15 5.29 -42.72
N ASN A 73 0.53 5.32 -43.87
CA ASN A 73 -0.91 5.16 -44.01
C ASN A 73 -1.20 3.66 -44.26
N CYS A 74 -1.92 3.06 -43.33
CA CYS A 74 -2.22 1.65 -43.34
C CYS A 74 -3.70 1.40 -43.58
N SER A 75 -3.99 0.42 -44.42
CA SER A 75 -5.34 -0.09 -44.64
C SER A 75 -5.47 -1.51 -44.11
N PHE A 76 -6.58 -1.80 -43.49
CA PHE A 76 -6.85 -3.11 -42.91
C PHE A 76 -8.35 -3.37 -42.81
N ASN A 77 -8.71 -4.63 -42.64
CA ASN A 77 -10.08 -5.06 -42.42
C ASN A 77 -10.33 -5.23 -40.93
N MET A 78 -11.25 -4.46 -40.39
CA MET A 78 -11.61 -4.42 -38.97
C MET A 78 -12.97 -5.06 -38.74
N THR A 79 -13.17 -5.64 -37.57
CA THR A 79 -14.49 -6.09 -37.13
C THR A 79 -15.45 -4.90 -36.93
N THR A 80 -16.74 -5.17 -37.03
CA THR A 80 -17.80 -4.19 -36.77
C THR A 80 -18.61 -4.62 -35.54
N GLU A 81 -19.67 -3.88 -35.24
CA GLU A 81 -20.64 -4.28 -34.22
C GLU A 81 -21.32 -5.61 -34.52
N LEU A 82 -21.39 -6.01 -35.80
CA LEU A 82 -21.95 -7.27 -36.25
C LEU A 82 -20.82 -8.28 -36.52
N ARG A 83 -20.90 -9.47 -35.94
CA ARG A 83 -19.86 -10.50 -35.99
C ARG A 83 -19.45 -10.89 -37.42
N ASP A 84 -20.40 -10.88 -38.33
CA ASP A 84 -20.22 -11.41 -39.72
C ASP A 84 -19.79 -10.33 -40.71
N LYS A 85 -19.73 -9.07 -40.29
CA LYS A 85 -19.35 -7.97 -41.16
C LYS A 85 -17.99 -7.40 -40.77
N LYS A 86 -17.14 -7.20 -41.77
CA LYS A 86 -15.87 -6.50 -41.65
C LYS A 86 -15.94 -5.19 -42.41
N GLN A 87 -15.29 -4.17 -41.90
CA GLN A 87 -15.15 -2.89 -42.57
C GLN A 87 -13.69 -2.62 -42.92
N LYS A 88 -13.48 -2.10 -44.13
CA LYS A 88 -12.17 -1.63 -44.52
C LYS A 88 -11.91 -0.27 -43.89
N MET A 89 -10.78 -0.13 -43.22
CA MET A 89 -10.44 1.11 -42.57
C MET A 89 -9.01 1.55 -42.90
N TYR A 90 -8.79 2.84 -42.78
CA TYR A 90 -7.50 3.48 -42.97
C TYR A 90 -7.12 4.21 -41.70
N ALA A 91 -5.88 4.03 -41.28
CA ALA A 91 -5.32 4.75 -40.15
C ALA A 91 -3.85 5.07 -40.42
N VAL A 92 -3.37 6.12 -39.76
CA VAL A 92 -1.97 6.50 -39.81
C VAL A 92 -1.26 5.93 -38.60
N PHE A 93 -0.15 5.23 -38.83
CA PHE A 93 0.69 4.67 -37.77
C PHE A 93 2.12 5.20 -37.89
N ASN A 94 2.79 5.36 -36.77
CA ASN A 94 4.21 5.63 -36.71
C ASN A 94 4.99 4.35 -37.00
N LYS A 95 6.14 4.47 -37.62
CA LYS A 95 7.01 3.35 -37.96
C LYS A 95 7.43 2.50 -36.75
N LEU A 96 7.55 3.11 -35.57
CA LEU A 96 7.86 2.40 -34.32
C LEU A 96 6.76 1.45 -33.85
N ASP A 97 5.51 1.69 -34.24
CA ASP A 97 4.36 0.91 -33.82
C ASP A 97 4.07 -0.30 -34.72
N ILE A 98 4.71 -0.38 -35.87
CA ILE A 98 4.49 -1.42 -36.85
C ILE A 98 5.76 -2.21 -37.18
N VAL A 99 5.60 -3.50 -37.42
CA VAL A 99 6.68 -4.44 -37.79
C VAL A 99 6.37 -5.04 -39.15
N HIS A 100 7.39 -5.06 -39.99
CA HIS A 100 7.29 -5.70 -41.32
C HIS A 100 7.11 -7.23 -41.21
N ILE A 101 6.18 -7.78 -41.92
CA ILE A 101 5.98 -9.22 -42.00
C ILE A 101 6.82 -9.76 -43.18
N ASN A 102 7.88 -10.48 -42.87
CA ASN A 102 8.69 -11.13 -43.90
C ASN A 102 8.02 -12.42 -44.37
N THR A 103 7.34 -12.38 -45.51
CA THR A 103 6.87 -13.54 -46.22
C THR A 103 7.78 -13.82 -47.41
N GLY A 104 8.96 -14.44 -47.14
CA GLY A 104 9.90 -14.77 -48.21
C GLY A 104 10.80 -13.63 -48.66
N ASN A 105 11.56 -13.83 -49.75
CA ASN A 105 12.62 -12.95 -50.26
C ASN A 105 12.17 -11.59 -50.85
N ASP A 106 10.92 -11.17 -50.67
CA ASP A 106 10.44 -9.89 -51.19
C ASP A 106 10.70 -8.75 -50.21
N SER A 107 11.80 -8.04 -50.45
CA SER A 107 12.13 -6.80 -49.73
C SER A 107 11.12 -5.62 -49.96
N ASN A 108 10.18 -5.82 -50.88
CA ASN A 108 9.16 -4.80 -51.23
C ASN A 108 7.75 -5.11 -50.68
N SER A 109 7.61 -6.04 -49.78
CA SER A 109 6.31 -6.34 -49.18
C SER A 109 5.78 -5.12 -48.40
N THR A 110 4.52 -4.76 -48.61
CA THR A 110 3.80 -3.68 -47.95
C THR A 110 3.02 -4.18 -46.71
N GLN A 111 3.25 -5.41 -46.31
CA GLN A 111 2.53 -6.05 -45.22
C GLN A 111 3.22 -5.81 -43.88
N TYR A 112 2.46 -5.30 -42.95
CA TYR A 112 2.90 -4.98 -41.58
C TYR A 112 1.93 -5.56 -40.57
N ARG A 113 2.37 -5.68 -39.35
CA ARG A 113 1.54 -5.92 -38.18
C ARG A 113 1.88 -4.93 -37.06
N LEU A 114 0.98 -4.76 -36.13
CA LEU A 114 1.28 -3.95 -34.93
C LEU A 114 2.34 -4.64 -34.08
N THR A 115 3.21 -3.84 -33.49
CA THR A 115 4.19 -4.30 -32.51
C THR A 115 3.46 -4.98 -31.34
N ASN A 116 4.04 -6.03 -30.80
CA ASN A 116 3.51 -6.80 -29.68
C ASN A 116 2.23 -7.61 -29.92
N CYS A 117 1.65 -7.61 -31.11
CA CYS A 117 0.46 -8.43 -31.42
C CYS A 117 0.69 -9.94 -31.25
N ASN A 118 1.91 -10.40 -31.47
CA ASN A 118 2.29 -11.83 -31.38
C ASN A 118 2.66 -12.25 -29.94
N THR A 119 2.88 -11.32 -29.05
CA THR A 119 3.42 -11.58 -27.70
C THR A 119 2.53 -11.05 -26.58
N SER A 120 1.66 -10.08 -26.86
CA SER A 120 0.94 -9.34 -25.84
C SER A 120 -0.50 -9.05 -26.23
N THR A 121 -1.36 -8.90 -25.23
CA THR A 121 -2.68 -8.32 -25.42
C THR A 121 -2.55 -6.80 -25.39
N ILE A 122 -3.03 -6.13 -26.44
CA ILE A 122 -3.02 -4.68 -26.54
C ILE A 122 -4.34 -4.14 -26.00
N THR A 123 -4.28 -3.25 -25.01
CA THR A 123 -5.44 -2.56 -24.45
C THR A 123 -5.33 -1.07 -24.76
N GLN A 124 -6.37 -0.49 -25.35
CA GLN A 124 -6.44 0.95 -25.57
C GLN A 124 -6.65 1.65 -24.22
N ALA A 125 -5.84 2.65 -23.91
CA ALA A 125 -6.10 3.50 -22.76
C ALA A 125 -7.46 4.23 -22.92
N CYS A 126 -8.23 4.30 -21.84
CA CYS A 126 -9.53 5.00 -21.89
C CYS A 126 -9.31 6.48 -22.19
N PRO A 127 -9.98 7.05 -23.20
CA PRO A 127 -9.73 8.45 -23.60
C PRO A 127 -10.06 9.48 -22.54
N LYS A 128 -10.91 9.13 -21.57
CA LYS A 128 -11.28 10.00 -20.45
C LYS A 128 -10.22 10.04 -19.34
N VAL A 129 -9.24 9.15 -19.35
CA VAL A 129 -8.18 9.07 -18.35
C VAL A 129 -7.03 9.97 -18.79
N SER A 130 -6.57 10.83 -17.90
CA SER A 130 -5.39 11.66 -18.11
C SER A 130 -4.13 10.97 -17.59
N PHE A 131 -3.02 11.12 -18.31
CA PHE A 131 -1.69 10.69 -17.88
C PHE A 131 -0.91 11.75 -17.13
N GLU A 132 -1.54 12.85 -16.77
CA GLU A 132 -0.89 13.94 -16.05
C GLU A 132 -0.52 13.47 -14.62
N PRO A 133 0.75 13.60 -14.20
CA PRO A 133 1.16 13.21 -12.87
C PRO A 133 0.53 14.13 -11.82
N ILE A 134 -0.16 13.51 -10.85
CA ILE A 134 -0.74 14.20 -9.70
C ILE A 134 0.16 13.95 -8.50
N PRO A 135 0.46 14.94 -7.65
CA PRO A 135 1.24 14.73 -6.46
C PRO A 135 0.62 13.67 -5.54
N ILE A 136 1.42 12.69 -5.15
CA ILE A 136 1.04 11.62 -4.24
C ILE A 136 1.80 11.81 -2.93
N HIS A 137 1.08 11.76 -1.82
CA HIS A 137 1.67 11.77 -0.48
C HIS A 137 1.60 10.36 0.08
N TYR A 138 2.72 9.87 0.60
CA TYR A 138 2.77 8.62 1.33
C TYR A 138 2.70 8.89 2.81
N CYS A 139 1.72 8.31 3.47
CA CYS A 139 1.48 8.48 4.90
C CYS A 139 1.59 7.13 5.60
N THR A 140 2.07 7.15 6.83
CA THR A 140 2.16 5.94 7.62
C THR A 140 0.87 5.66 8.37
N PRO A 141 0.53 4.38 8.58
CA PRO A 141 -0.52 4.01 9.51
C PRO A 141 -0.11 4.30 10.96
N ALA A 142 -1.07 4.23 11.87
CA ALA A 142 -0.79 4.32 13.29
C ALA A 142 0.22 3.26 13.75
N GLY A 143 1.12 3.62 14.64
CA GLY A 143 2.20 2.75 15.11
C GLY A 143 3.48 2.79 14.27
N PHE A 144 3.51 3.61 13.22
CA PHE A 144 4.70 3.89 12.43
C PHE A 144 4.91 5.40 12.31
N ALA A 145 6.12 5.78 11.99
CA ALA A 145 6.46 7.17 11.74
C ALA A 145 7.37 7.27 10.51
N ILE A 146 7.31 8.41 9.84
CA ILE A 146 8.24 8.75 8.78
C ILE A 146 9.26 9.72 9.34
N LEU A 147 10.54 9.35 9.24
CA LEU A 147 11.65 10.23 9.55
C LEU A 147 12.14 10.88 8.27
N LYS A 148 12.35 12.18 8.32
CA LYS A 148 12.86 12.99 7.21
C LYS A 148 14.25 13.52 7.57
N CYS A 149 15.23 13.25 6.69
CA CYS A 149 16.54 13.86 6.79
C CYS A 149 16.52 15.28 6.21
N ASN A 150 16.89 16.26 7.01
CA ASN A 150 16.93 17.66 6.61
C ASN A 150 18.35 18.16 6.31
N ASP A 151 19.36 17.29 6.33
CA ASP A 151 20.72 17.65 5.94
C ASP A 151 20.74 18.06 4.47
N LYS A 152 21.31 19.23 4.19
CA LYS A 152 21.23 19.87 2.87
C LYS A 152 22.00 19.11 1.78
N ASN A 153 23.12 18.51 2.13
CA ASN A 153 23.99 17.75 1.22
C ASN A 153 23.99 16.25 1.54
N PHE A 154 22.84 15.73 1.98
CA PHE A 154 22.74 14.33 2.31
C PHE A 154 22.91 13.44 1.07
N ASN A 155 23.86 12.51 1.13
CA ASN A 155 24.21 11.64 0.00
C ASN A 155 23.31 10.39 -0.15
N GLY A 156 22.28 10.27 0.65
CA GLY A 156 21.32 9.15 0.60
C GLY A 156 21.66 7.97 1.50
N THR A 157 22.89 7.86 2.00
CA THR A 157 23.34 6.78 2.87
C THR A 157 24.11 7.30 4.07
N GLY A 158 24.04 6.60 5.19
CA GLY A 158 24.76 6.93 6.39
C GLY A 158 23.97 7.79 7.38
N PRO A 159 24.68 8.36 8.37
CA PRO A 159 24.01 9.11 9.44
C PRO A 159 23.53 10.47 8.97
N CYS A 160 22.34 10.85 9.42
CA CYS A 160 21.75 12.17 9.26
C CYS A 160 21.61 12.81 10.64
N ASN A 161 22.08 14.03 10.79
CA ASN A 161 22.11 14.74 12.08
C ASN A 161 20.89 15.63 12.33
N ASN A 162 20.24 16.05 11.27
CA ASN A 162 19.03 16.88 11.36
C ASN A 162 17.82 16.07 10.87
N VAL A 163 17.20 15.36 11.79
CA VAL A 163 16.06 14.47 11.53
C VAL A 163 14.79 15.05 12.10
N SER A 164 13.75 15.09 11.31
CA SER A 164 12.40 15.45 11.76
C SER A 164 11.44 14.30 11.53
N THR A 165 10.37 14.28 12.30
CA THR A 165 9.26 13.34 12.11
C THR A 165 8.17 14.02 11.33
N VAL A 166 7.69 13.38 10.29
CA VAL A 166 6.57 13.83 9.46
C VAL A 166 5.49 12.76 9.43
N GLN A 167 4.25 13.18 9.27
CA GLN A 167 3.13 12.25 9.14
C GLN A 167 3.05 11.67 7.73
N CYS A 168 3.32 12.53 6.73
CA CYS A 168 3.29 12.17 5.32
C CYS A 168 4.50 12.76 4.60
N THR A 169 4.85 12.17 3.49
CA THR A 169 5.86 12.73 2.59
C THR A 169 5.33 14.01 1.93
N HIS A 170 6.22 14.80 1.32
CA HIS A 170 5.80 15.87 0.42
C HIS A 170 5.08 15.28 -0.79
N GLY A 171 4.38 16.10 -1.56
CA GLY A 171 3.70 15.68 -2.78
C GLY A 171 4.73 15.26 -3.84
N ILE A 172 4.79 13.97 -4.13
CA ILE A 172 5.70 13.39 -5.12
C ILE A 172 4.91 13.17 -6.41
N LYS A 173 5.30 13.84 -7.48
CA LYS A 173 4.73 13.60 -8.81
C LYS A 173 5.33 12.31 -9.39
N PRO A 174 4.52 11.30 -9.73
CA PRO A 174 5.01 10.03 -10.28
C PRO A 174 5.34 10.18 -11.77
N VAL A 175 6.32 11.00 -12.09
CA VAL A 175 6.75 11.22 -13.47
C VAL A 175 7.55 10.03 -13.96
N VAL A 176 7.07 9.40 -15.03
CA VAL A 176 7.73 8.29 -15.69
C VAL A 176 8.57 8.84 -16.82
N SER A 177 9.88 8.79 -16.65
CA SER A 177 10.85 9.25 -17.65
C SER A 177 12.13 8.41 -17.60
N THR A 178 12.91 8.47 -18.64
CA THR A 178 14.25 7.86 -18.70
C THR A 178 15.30 8.91 -18.95
N GLN A 179 16.53 8.67 -18.54
CA GLN A 179 17.70 9.52 -18.71
C GLN A 179 17.64 10.84 -17.94
N LEU A 180 16.60 11.63 -18.12
CA LEU A 180 16.39 12.91 -17.44
C LEU A 180 15.22 12.78 -16.45
N LEU A 181 15.43 13.28 -15.25
CA LEU A 181 14.38 13.35 -14.23
C LEU A 181 13.65 14.67 -14.35
N LEU A 182 12.33 14.61 -14.53
CA LEU A 182 11.50 15.79 -14.80
C LEU A 182 10.66 16.15 -13.57
N ASN A 183 10.47 17.44 -13.34
CA ASN A 183 9.57 18.01 -12.34
C ASN A 183 9.78 17.49 -10.91
N GLY A 184 10.99 17.08 -10.58
CA GLY A 184 11.37 16.59 -9.26
C GLY A 184 11.84 17.68 -8.32
N SER A 185 12.34 17.26 -7.17
CA SER A 185 12.94 18.15 -6.16
C SER A 185 14.35 18.56 -6.56
N LEU A 186 14.71 19.79 -6.18
CA LEU A 186 16.02 20.38 -6.43
C LEU A 186 16.91 20.29 -5.18
N ALA A 187 18.23 20.26 -5.37
CA ALA A 187 19.19 20.40 -4.29
C ALA A 187 19.26 21.85 -3.80
N GLU A 188 19.49 22.04 -2.50
CA GLU A 188 19.50 23.38 -1.90
C GLU A 188 20.84 24.12 -2.09
N GLU A 189 21.98 23.45 -1.85
CA GLU A 189 23.31 24.10 -1.82
C GLU A 189 24.14 23.87 -3.07
N GLY A 190 24.04 22.72 -3.69
CA GLY A 190 24.79 22.34 -4.87
C GLY A 190 24.33 21.04 -5.48
N ILE A 191 24.90 20.66 -6.59
CA ILE A 191 24.59 19.41 -7.25
C ILE A 191 25.03 18.25 -6.35
N VAL A 192 24.13 17.31 -6.12
CA VAL A 192 24.36 16.12 -5.31
C VAL A 192 24.38 14.88 -6.18
N ILE A 193 25.38 14.04 -6.01
CA ILE A 193 25.56 12.79 -6.74
C ILE A 193 25.34 11.65 -5.76
N ARG A 194 24.46 10.71 -6.12
CA ARG A 194 24.09 9.56 -5.30
C ARG A 194 24.29 8.28 -6.07
N SER A 195 24.94 7.31 -5.45
CA SER A 195 25.10 5.94 -5.96
C SER A 195 25.17 4.97 -4.80
N GLU A 196 24.67 3.75 -5.00
CA GLU A 196 24.81 2.69 -4.01
C GLU A 196 26.28 2.35 -3.73
N ASN A 197 27.07 2.25 -4.79
CA ASN A 197 28.50 2.09 -4.74
C ASN A 197 29.14 2.80 -5.94
N ILE A 198 29.77 3.95 -5.70
CA ILE A 198 30.29 4.77 -6.77
C ILE A 198 31.46 4.09 -7.52
N THR A 199 32.16 3.18 -6.88
CA THR A 199 33.26 2.41 -7.49
C THR A 199 32.76 1.27 -8.39
N ASN A 200 31.52 0.85 -8.23
CA ASN A 200 30.90 -0.17 -9.06
C ASN A 200 30.21 0.48 -10.26
N ASN A 201 30.71 0.23 -11.45
CA ASN A 201 30.16 0.79 -12.69
C ASN A 201 28.77 0.21 -13.08
N ALA A 202 28.35 -0.91 -12.48
CA ALA A 202 27.03 -1.48 -12.70
C ALA A 202 25.91 -0.70 -11.96
N LYS A 203 26.26 0.12 -10.97
CA LYS A 203 25.29 0.88 -10.19
C LYS A 203 24.95 2.22 -10.83
N THR A 204 23.68 2.50 -10.94
CA THR A 204 23.19 3.77 -11.50
C THR A 204 23.55 4.94 -10.59
N ILE A 205 24.01 6.01 -11.22
CA ILE A 205 24.31 7.27 -10.56
C ILE A 205 23.11 8.20 -10.75
N ILE A 206 22.58 8.67 -9.63
CA ILE A 206 21.49 9.65 -9.61
C ILE A 206 22.09 11.02 -9.31
N VAL A 207 21.90 11.96 -10.23
CA VAL A 207 22.36 13.34 -10.09
C VAL A 207 21.16 14.21 -9.78
N GLN A 208 21.22 14.98 -8.71
CA GLN A 208 20.20 15.97 -8.36
C GLN A 208 20.75 17.37 -8.64
N LEU A 209 20.05 18.14 -9.46
CA LEU A 209 20.45 19.48 -9.85
C LEU A 209 20.05 20.51 -8.79
N LYS A 210 20.80 21.60 -8.73
CA LYS A 210 20.46 22.77 -7.91
C LYS A 210 19.45 23.69 -8.60
N GLU A 211 19.67 23.96 -9.88
CA GLU A 211 18.83 24.83 -10.70
C GLU A 211 18.09 23.98 -11.75
N PRO A 212 16.82 24.20 -11.98
CA PRO A 212 16.09 23.47 -13.00
C PRO A 212 16.47 23.97 -14.39
N ILE A 213 16.51 23.06 -15.35
CA ILE A 213 16.68 23.40 -16.75
C ILE A 213 15.33 23.24 -17.43
N ARG A 214 14.82 24.29 -18.04
CA ARG A 214 13.55 24.23 -18.77
C ARG A 214 13.71 23.47 -20.07
N ILE A 215 12.85 22.50 -20.31
CA ILE A 215 12.73 21.76 -21.56
C ILE A 215 11.31 21.97 -22.13
N ASN A 216 11.26 22.44 -23.35
CA ASN A 216 10.02 22.71 -24.08
C ASN A 216 9.88 21.72 -25.22
N CYS A 217 8.84 20.91 -25.20
CA CYS A 217 8.61 19.88 -26.19
C CYS A 217 7.32 20.18 -26.97
N THR A 218 7.36 19.88 -28.26
CA THR A 218 6.21 20.09 -29.13
C THR A 218 6.08 18.98 -30.17
N ARG A 219 4.85 18.61 -30.45
CA ARG A 219 4.45 17.89 -31.66
C ARG A 219 3.73 18.88 -32.56
N PRO A 220 4.40 19.40 -33.58
CA PRO A 220 3.84 20.47 -34.42
C PRO A 220 2.77 19.97 -35.38
N ASN A 221 2.64 18.67 -35.57
CA ASN A 221 1.64 18.06 -36.43
C ASN A 221 0.22 18.25 -35.90
N ASN A 222 -0.67 18.76 -36.70
CA ASN A 222 -2.08 18.87 -36.37
C ASN A 222 -2.78 17.57 -36.69
N ASN A 223 -2.75 16.61 -35.73
CA ASN A 223 -3.36 15.31 -35.92
C ASN A 223 -4.88 15.37 -35.70
N THR A 224 -5.58 14.56 -36.48
CA THR A 224 -7.01 14.30 -36.29
C THR A 224 -7.21 12.94 -35.66
N ARG A 225 -8.26 12.80 -34.89
CA ARG A 225 -8.63 11.52 -34.27
C ARG A 225 -9.91 10.99 -34.93
N LYS A 226 -9.84 9.76 -35.38
CA LYS A 226 -10.95 9.03 -35.99
C LYS A 226 -11.49 8.00 -35.00
N SER A 227 -12.79 8.03 -34.77
CA SER A 227 -13.46 7.02 -33.92
C SER A 227 -14.03 5.92 -34.80
N VAL A 228 -13.71 4.67 -34.49
CA VAL A 228 -14.18 3.50 -35.22
C VAL A 228 -14.78 2.50 -34.24
N ARG A 229 -16.02 2.11 -34.48
CA ARG A 229 -16.67 1.09 -33.68
C ARG A 229 -16.20 -0.29 -34.10
N ILE A 230 -15.66 -1.06 -33.16
CA ILE A 230 -15.11 -2.41 -33.37
C ILE A 230 -15.98 -3.50 -32.75
N GLY A 231 -16.94 -3.12 -31.95
CA GLY A 231 -17.86 -4.02 -31.26
C GLY A 231 -18.94 -3.24 -30.53
N PRO A 232 -19.92 -3.91 -29.93
CA PRO A 232 -20.96 -3.27 -29.16
C PRO A 232 -20.35 -2.47 -27.99
N GLY A 233 -20.55 -1.14 -27.99
CA GLY A 233 -19.99 -0.27 -26.96
C GLY A 233 -18.47 -0.10 -26.96
N GLN A 234 -17.77 -0.61 -27.98
CA GLN A 234 -16.31 -0.56 -28.11
C GLN A 234 -15.91 0.34 -29.28
N THR A 235 -15.12 1.36 -28.98
CA THR A 235 -14.62 2.31 -29.96
C THR A 235 -13.10 2.30 -29.97
N PHE A 236 -12.52 2.14 -31.14
CA PHE A 236 -11.10 2.32 -31.40
C PHE A 236 -10.83 3.72 -31.92
N TYR A 237 -9.86 4.40 -31.29
CA TYR A 237 -9.43 5.72 -31.70
C TYR A 237 -8.15 5.64 -32.51
N ALA A 238 -8.25 5.91 -33.79
CA ALA A 238 -7.11 5.90 -34.71
C ALA A 238 -6.69 7.32 -35.06
N THR A 239 -5.45 7.47 -35.44
CA THR A 239 -4.98 8.72 -36.07
C THR A 239 -5.57 8.77 -37.48
N GLY A 240 -6.33 9.81 -37.73
CA GLY A 240 -6.87 10.10 -39.03
C GLY A 240 -5.86 10.81 -39.94
N ALA A 241 -6.32 11.82 -40.67
CA ALA A 241 -5.42 12.65 -41.48
C ALA A 241 -4.61 13.62 -40.59
N ILE A 242 -3.40 13.94 -41.05
CA ILE A 242 -2.58 15.01 -40.47
C ILE A 242 -2.81 16.25 -41.34
N ILE A 243 -3.25 17.34 -40.71
CA ILE A 243 -3.57 18.58 -41.42
C ILE A 243 -2.30 19.44 -41.54
N GLY A 244 -2.00 19.90 -42.74
CA GLY A 244 -0.88 20.77 -43.04
C GLY A 244 0.44 20.04 -43.20
N ASP A 245 1.54 20.67 -42.85
CA ASP A 245 2.88 20.13 -43.01
C ASP A 245 3.20 19.04 -41.96
N ILE A 246 3.86 17.99 -42.40
CA ILE A 246 4.38 16.94 -41.50
C ILE A 246 5.79 17.38 -41.04
N ARG A 247 5.92 17.63 -39.78
CA ARG A 247 7.17 18.07 -39.14
C ARG A 247 7.54 17.13 -38.01
N GLN A 248 8.86 17.10 -37.70
CA GLN A 248 9.38 16.30 -36.60
C GLN A 248 8.99 16.88 -35.24
N ALA A 249 8.51 16.03 -34.35
CA ALA A 249 8.39 16.36 -32.95
C ALA A 249 9.79 16.63 -32.35
N HIS A 250 9.89 17.61 -31.50
CA HIS A 250 11.17 18.03 -30.95
C HIS A 250 11.06 18.64 -29.56
N CYS A 251 12.18 18.66 -28.88
CA CYS A 251 12.35 19.33 -27.59
C CYS A 251 13.47 20.37 -27.69
N ASN A 252 13.29 21.50 -27.07
CA ASN A 252 14.25 22.60 -27.03
C ASN A 252 14.77 22.81 -25.60
N VAL A 253 16.08 22.89 -25.48
CA VAL A 253 16.79 23.15 -24.23
C VAL A 253 17.77 24.29 -24.46
N SER A 254 17.90 25.22 -23.50
CA SER A 254 18.90 26.28 -23.56
C SER A 254 20.31 25.69 -23.52
N LYS A 255 21.10 25.96 -24.55
CA LYS A 255 22.48 25.45 -24.66
C LYS A 255 23.36 25.98 -23.53
N ALA A 256 23.25 27.24 -23.21
CA ALA A 256 24.00 27.86 -22.13
C ALA A 256 23.72 27.23 -20.76
N ALA A 257 22.42 27.06 -20.44
CA ALA A 257 22.00 26.44 -19.19
C ALA A 257 22.43 24.97 -19.09
N TRP A 258 22.33 24.24 -20.18
CA TRP A 258 22.75 22.84 -20.22
C TRP A 258 24.25 22.67 -20.03
N ASN A 259 25.04 23.45 -20.74
CA ASN A 259 26.52 23.41 -20.64
C ASN A 259 27.01 23.82 -19.24
N LYS A 260 26.39 24.85 -18.64
CA LYS A 260 26.70 25.26 -17.27
C LYS A 260 26.40 24.09 -16.28
N THR A 261 25.29 23.44 -16.46
CA THR A 261 24.92 22.32 -15.61
C THR A 261 25.83 21.12 -15.78
N LEU A 262 26.17 20.73 -17.02
CA LEU A 262 27.15 19.65 -17.27
C LEU A 262 28.52 19.94 -16.69
N GLN A 263 28.96 21.17 -16.77
CA GLN A 263 30.20 21.61 -16.14
C GLN A 263 30.18 21.38 -14.62
N GLN A 264 29.11 21.79 -13.97
CA GLN A 264 28.92 21.59 -12.53
C GLN A 264 28.85 20.10 -12.16
N VAL A 265 28.14 19.29 -12.96
CA VAL A 265 28.07 17.83 -12.76
C VAL A 265 29.48 17.21 -12.95
N ALA A 266 30.19 17.58 -13.98
CA ALA A 266 31.55 17.08 -14.21
C ALA A 266 32.51 17.46 -13.06
N THR A 267 32.36 18.65 -12.51
CA THR A 267 33.15 19.09 -11.34
C THR A 267 32.87 18.24 -10.11
N GLN A 268 31.60 17.95 -9.86
CA GLN A 268 31.24 17.07 -8.75
C GLN A 268 31.69 15.62 -8.96
N LEU A 269 31.56 15.09 -10.16
CA LEU A 269 32.05 13.74 -10.50
C LEU A 269 33.54 13.60 -10.31
N ARG A 270 34.32 14.62 -10.63
CA ARG A 270 35.78 14.61 -10.40
C ARG A 270 36.14 14.45 -8.93
N ASN A 271 35.36 15.00 -8.03
CA ASN A 271 35.61 14.87 -6.60
C ASN A 271 35.49 13.39 -6.12
N TYR A 272 34.70 12.59 -6.80
CA TYR A 272 34.53 11.17 -6.47
C TYR A 272 35.56 10.26 -7.14
N PHE A 273 35.98 10.56 -8.38
CA PHE A 273 36.79 9.66 -9.18
C PHE A 273 38.29 10.06 -9.28
N ASN A 274 38.65 11.21 -8.77
CA ASN A 274 40.01 11.74 -8.84
C ASN A 274 40.64 11.66 -10.24
N THR A 275 39.84 11.96 -11.29
CA THR A 275 40.20 11.90 -12.68
C THR A 275 40.50 13.28 -13.23
N THR A 276 41.26 13.32 -14.32
CA THR A 276 41.62 14.59 -15.00
C THR A 276 40.53 15.04 -15.95
N LYS A 277 39.79 14.09 -16.54
CA LYS A 277 38.80 14.36 -17.58
C LYS A 277 37.52 13.55 -17.40
N ILE A 278 36.36 14.22 -17.50
CA ILE A 278 35.05 13.62 -17.52
C ILE A 278 34.48 13.73 -18.95
N ILE A 279 34.02 12.62 -19.49
CA ILE A 279 33.47 12.53 -20.83
C ILE A 279 32.00 12.12 -20.72
N PHE A 280 31.12 12.88 -21.37
CA PHE A 280 29.72 12.51 -21.55
C PHE A 280 29.51 12.05 -22.99
N THR A 281 28.90 10.91 -23.17
CA THR A 281 28.58 10.35 -24.48
C THR A 281 27.17 9.78 -24.46
N ASN A 282 26.57 9.56 -25.62
CA ASN A 282 25.23 9.02 -25.73
C ASN A 282 25.16 7.57 -25.22
N ALA A 283 23.90 7.09 -25.01
CA ALA A 283 23.65 5.71 -24.64
C ALA A 283 24.27 4.74 -25.67
N SER A 284 24.85 3.64 -25.18
CA SER A 284 25.58 2.70 -26.02
C SER A 284 24.71 1.81 -26.89
N GLY A 285 23.44 1.59 -26.51
CA GLY A 285 22.49 0.76 -27.22
C GLY A 285 21.45 0.15 -26.27
N GLY A 286 20.53 -0.59 -26.85
CA GLY A 286 19.40 -1.19 -26.14
C GLY A 286 18.08 -0.82 -26.80
N ASP A 287 16.99 -1.04 -26.07
CA ASP A 287 15.67 -0.68 -26.52
C ASP A 287 15.51 0.84 -26.62
N VAL A 288 14.58 1.28 -27.46
CA VAL A 288 14.34 2.72 -27.66
C VAL A 288 13.97 3.45 -26.36
N GLU A 289 13.33 2.77 -25.44
CA GLU A 289 12.95 3.30 -24.13
C GLU A 289 14.15 3.67 -23.26
N ILE A 290 15.29 3.01 -23.45
CA ILE A 290 16.53 3.20 -22.66
C ILE A 290 17.50 4.14 -23.38
N THR A 291 17.62 4.01 -24.69
CA THR A 291 18.58 4.77 -25.52
C THR A 291 18.14 6.20 -25.78
N THR A 292 16.88 6.49 -25.56
CA THR A 292 16.30 7.82 -25.74
C THR A 292 15.70 8.35 -24.42
N HIS A 293 15.51 9.66 -24.36
CA HIS A 293 14.73 10.26 -23.30
C HIS A 293 13.24 10.02 -23.58
N SER A 294 12.65 9.08 -22.86
CA SER A 294 11.21 8.77 -22.98
C SER A 294 10.43 9.46 -21.88
N PHE A 295 9.30 10.04 -22.24
CA PHE A 295 8.39 10.72 -21.32
C PHE A 295 7.00 10.85 -21.91
N ASN A 296 6.04 11.26 -21.11
CA ASN A 296 4.69 11.60 -21.56
C ASN A 296 4.51 13.10 -21.65
N CYS A 297 4.01 13.57 -22.77
CA CYS A 297 3.71 14.98 -23.01
C CYS A 297 2.29 15.11 -23.57
N GLY A 298 1.39 15.70 -22.79
CA GLY A 298 0.01 15.94 -23.22
C GLY A 298 -0.80 14.70 -23.56
N GLY A 299 -0.39 13.52 -23.08
CA GLY A 299 -1.01 12.22 -23.37
C GLY A 299 -0.32 11.42 -24.48
N GLU A 300 0.66 11.97 -25.16
CA GLU A 300 1.49 11.28 -26.15
C GLU A 300 2.85 10.89 -25.56
N PHE A 301 3.39 9.74 -25.94
CA PHE A 301 4.66 9.23 -25.46
C PHE A 301 5.79 9.58 -26.42
N PHE A 302 6.69 10.41 -25.96
CA PHE A 302 7.83 10.93 -26.72
C PHE A 302 9.09 10.12 -26.42
N TYR A 303 9.88 9.90 -27.46
CA TYR A 303 11.19 9.25 -27.39
C TYR A 303 12.21 10.15 -28.10
N CYS A 304 12.93 10.94 -27.32
CA CYS A 304 13.81 12.00 -27.83
C CYS A 304 15.27 11.54 -27.85
N ASN A 305 15.93 11.77 -28.96
CA ASN A 305 17.36 11.52 -29.10
C ASN A 305 18.16 12.54 -28.31
N THR A 306 18.91 12.06 -27.33
CA THR A 306 19.74 12.90 -26.44
C THR A 306 21.21 12.97 -26.83
N SER A 307 21.58 12.51 -28.00
CA SER A 307 23.00 12.51 -28.45
C SER A 307 23.63 13.90 -28.45
N SER A 308 22.87 14.94 -28.72
CA SER A 308 23.33 16.33 -28.69
C SER A 308 23.52 16.88 -27.26
N LEU A 309 22.86 16.32 -26.29
CA LEU A 309 23.03 16.69 -24.88
C LEU A 309 24.28 16.07 -24.25
N PHE A 310 24.52 14.81 -24.56
CA PHE A 310 25.64 14.03 -24.00
C PHE A 310 26.73 13.80 -25.04
N ASN A 311 27.38 14.87 -25.46
CA ASN A 311 28.48 14.84 -26.37
C ASN A 311 29.48 15.95 -26.00
N SER A 312 30.19 15.74 -24.88
CA SER A 312 31.08 16.73 -24.34
C SER A 312 32.20 16.09 -23.51
N SER A 313 33.30 16.81 -23.35
CA SER A 313 34.37 16.42 -22.45
C SER A 313 34.81 17.63 -21.61
N TRP A 314 35.08 17.37 -20.33
CA TRP A 314 35.36 18.38 -19.33
C TRP A 314 36.69 18.10 -18.63
N ASP A 315 37.69 18.93 -18.92
CA ASP A 315 39.00 18.86 -18.31
C ASP A 315 39.14 19.80 -17.10
N LYS A 316 40.12 19.56 -16.25
CA LYS A 316 40.36 20.41 -15.08
C LYS A 316 40.68 21.86 -15.46
N ASN A 317 41.28 22.08 -16.61
CA ASN A 317 41.70 23.39 -17.10
C ASN A 317 40.62 24.11 -17.91
N SER A 318 39.56 23.43 -18.30
CA SER A 318 38.45 24.01 -19.09
C SER A 318 37.42 24.77 -18.23
N THR A 319 37.60 24.77 -16.91
CA THR A 319 36.68 25.44 -15.97
C THR A 319 36.82 26.96 -15.98
N ASP A 320 37.91 27.52 -16.46
CA ASP A 320 38.20 28.96 -16.34
C ASP A 320 38.03 29.77 -17.65
N SER A 321 37.77 29.15 -18.80
CA SER A 321 37.88 29.82 -20.08
C SER A 321 36.62 29.90 -20.95
N LEU A 322 35.47 29.36 -20.48
CA LEU A 322 34.23 29.56 -21.21
C LEU A 322 33.52 30.82 -20.69
N ASN A 323 33.88 31.97 -21.25
CA ASN A 323 33.00 33.12 -21.26
C ASN A 323 31.66 32.68 -21.89
N TYR A 324 30.73 32.30 -21.05
CA TYR A 324 29.33 32.14 -21.49
C TYR A 324 28.80 33.52 -21.86
N THR A 325 29.12 33.95 -23.07
CA THR A 325 28.25 34.95 -23.73
C THR A 325 26.88 34.34 -23.73
N GLU A 326 25.91 35.04 -23.22
CA GLU A 326 24.49 34.68 -23.28
C GLU A 326 24.11 34.50 -24.76
N SER A 327 24.45 33.36 -25.32
CA SER A 327 23.98 32.95 -26.62
C SER A 327 22.57 32.42 -26.41
N ASN A 328 21.60 33.00 -27.05
CA ASN A 328 20.22 32.50 -27.11
C ASN A 328 20.10 31.16 -27.89
N ASP A 329 21.23 30.48 -28.09
CA ASP A 329 21.26 29.19 -28.78
C ASP A 329 20.50 28.11 -28.02
N THR A 330 19.69 27.38 -28.74
CA THR A 330 18.94 26.25 -28.22
C THR A 330 19.49 24.92 -28.77
N ILE A 331 19.50 23.89 -27.94
CA ILE A 331 19.72 22.51 -28.38
C ILE A 331 18.36 21.93 -28.72
N THR A 332 18.21 21.49 -29.96
CA THR A 332 16.99 20.83 -30.41
C THR A 332 17.17 19.32 -30.45
N LEU A 333 16.35 18.61 -29.68
CA LEU A 333 16.31 17.16 -29.65
C LEU A 333 15.22 16.67 -30.60
N GLN A 334 15.57 15.78 -31.52
CA GLN A 334 14.59 15.15 -32.39
C GLN A 334 13.87 14.04 -31.67
N CYS A 335 12.54 14.06 -31.70
CA CYS A 335 11.70 13.10 -30.98
C CYS A 335 10.86 12.27 -31.94
N ARG A 336 10.68 11.02 -31.54
CA ARG A 336 9.73 10.09 -32.18
C ARG A 336 8.58 9.83 -31.24
N ILE A 337 7.41 9.57 -31.79
CA ILE A 337 6.21 9.29 -30.98
C ILE A 337 5.82 7.85 -31.19
N LYS A 338 5.50 7.17 -30.11
CA LYS A 338 5.07 5.77 -30.10
C LYS A 338 3.69 5.68 -29.43
N GLN A 339 2.78 4.93 -30.03
CA GLN A 339 1.43 4.74 -29.48
C GLN A 339 1.28 3.37 -28.78
N ILE A 340 1.99 2.35 -29.22
CA ILE A 340 1.98 1.03 -28.56
C ILE A 340 3.12 0.99 -27.57
N ILE A 341 2.77 1.00 -26.29
CA ILE A 341 3.70 1.15 -25.17
C ILE A 341 3.70 -0.13 -24.35
N ASN A 342 4.88 -0.67 -24.12
CA ASN A 342 5.09 -1.76 -23.17
C ASN A 342 5.68 -1.20 -21.89
N MET A 343 4.80 -0.69 -21.01
CA MET A 343 5.22 -0.12 -19.74
C MET A 343 5.68 -1.18 -18.76
N TRP A 344 6.63 -0.82 -17.92
CA TRP A 344 7.16 -1.66 -16.84
C TRP A 344 7.83 -2.94 -17.30
N GLN A 345 8.10 -3.08 -18.61
CA GLN A 345 8.69 -4.27 -19.22
C GLN A 345 7.89 -5.57 -18.90
N LYS A 346 6.59 -5.43 -18.63
CA LYS A 346 5.71 -6.57 -18.43
C LYS A 346 5.52 -7.36 -19.70
N VAL A 347 5.79 -8.64 -19.64
CA VAL A 347 5.49 -9.58 -20.73
C VAL A 347 3.99 -9.86 -20.74
N GLY A 348 3.38 -9.82 -21.92
CA GLY A 348 1.98 -10.19 -22.13
C GLY A 348 0.97 -9.04 -22.06
N MET A 349 1.39 -7.83 -21.78
CA MET A 349 0.52 -6.65 -21.77
C MET A 349 1.18 -5.47 -22.47
N ALA A 350 0.44 -4.84 -23.36
CA ALA A 350 0.82 -3.60 -24.01
C ALA A 350 -0.35 -2.62 -23.99
N MET A 351 -0.06 -1.34 -23.97
CA MET A 351 -1.05 -0.28 -24.02
C MET A 351 -0.98 0.44 -25.35
N TYR A 352 -2.14 0.71 -25.94
CA TYR A 352 -2.27 1.65 -27.05
C TYR A 352 -2.71 3.00 -26.49
N ALA A 353 -1.89 4.02 -26.68
CA ALA A 353 -2.24 5.39 -26.31
C ALA A 353 -3.09 6.00 -27.43
N PRO A 354 -4.35 6.40 -27.16
CA PRO A 354 -5.17 7.04 -28.17
C PRO A 354 -4.52 8.34 -28.68
N PRO A 355 -4.63 8.66 -29.96
CA PRO A 355 -4.05 9.88 -30.49
C PRO A 355 -4.73 11.11 -29.89
N ILE A 356 -3.94 12.12 -29.65
CA ILE A 356 -4.42 13.44 -29.17
C ILE A 356 -4.60 14.36 -30.36
N GLN A 357 -5.74 15.02 -30.46
CA GLN A 357 -6.06 15.97 -31.51
C GLN A 357 -5.26 17.25 -31.36
N GLY A 358 -4.91 17.83 -32.51
CA GLY A 358 -4.28 19.15 -32.57
C GLY A 358 -2.77 19.10 -32.36
N ILE A 359 -2.22 20.26 -32.02
CA ILE A 359 -0.80 20.46 -31.74
C ILE A 359 -0.58 20.29 -30.25
N ILE A 360 0.48 19.55 -29.88
CA ILE A 360 0.83 19.33 -28.46
C ILE A 360 2.04 20.16 -28.11
N ARG A 361 1.96 20.83 -26.97
CA ARG A 361 3.09 21.52 -26.34
C ARG A 361 3.12 21.21 -24.86
N CYS A 362 4.29 20.98 -24.32
CA CYS A 362 4.49 20.83 -22.88
C CYS A 362 5.81 21.47 -22.45
N GLU A 363 5.80 21.98 -21.23
CA GLU A 363 6.97 22.53 -20.57
C GLU A 363 7.28 21.71 -19.32
N SER A 364 8.51 21.34 -19.16
CA SER A 364 8.98 20.59 -18.00
C SER A 364 10.31 21.13 -17.50
N ASN A 365 10.63 20.82 -16.26
CA ASN A 365 11.91 21.17 -15.65
C ASN A 365 12.75 19.93 -15.49
N ILE A 366 13.93 19.92 -16.04
CA ILE A 366 14.95 18.89 -15.79
C ILE A 366 15.54 19.17 -14.41
N THR A 367 15.33 18.26 -13.47
CA THR A 367 15.76 18.38 -12.07
C THR A 367 16.80 17.36 -11.66
N GLY A 368 17.05 16.37 -12.50
CA GLY A 368 18.03 15.34 -12.24
C GLY A 368 18.43 14.56 -13.49
N LEU A 369 19.47 13.77 -13.35
CA LEU A 369 20.02 12.91 -14.39
C LEU A 369 20.21 11.50 -13.85
N LEU A 370 20.01 10.50 -14.70
CA LEU A 370 20.40 9.13 -14.46
C LEU A 370 21.60 8.80 -15.33
N LEU A 371 22.71 8.49 -14.71
CA LEU A 371 23.97 8.22 -15.40
C LEU A 371 24.49 6.82 -15.08
N THR A 372 25.16 6.24 -16.05
CA THR A 372 25.96 5.02 -15.88
C THR A 372 27.40 5.28 -16.30
N ARG A 373 28.35 4.71 -15.58
CA ARG A 373 29.76 4.85 -15.88
C ARG A 373 30.25 3.66 -16.69
N ASP A 374 31.10 3.92 -17.69
CA ASP A 374 31.72 2.84 -18.43
C ASP A 374 32.81 2.17 -17.56
N GLY A 375 32.79 0.86 -17.50
CA GLY A 375 33.82 0.06 -16.87
C GLY A 375 35.13 0.00 -17.72
N GLY A 376 36.17 -0.47 -17.11
CA GLY A 376 37.44 -0.67 -17.80
C GLY A 376 38.67 -0.68 -16.87
N ASN A 377 39.87 -0.73 -17.41
CA ASN A 377 41.13 -0.83 -16.67
C ASN A 377 41.33 0.32 -15.68
N ASN A 378 41.80 0.00 -14.49
CA ASN A 378 41.96 0.87 -13.33
C ASN A 378 42.98 2.03 -13.51
N ASN A 379 43.63 2.15 -14.67
CA ASN A 379 44.64 3.16 -14.94
C ASN A 379 44.21 4.26 -15.93
N ARG A 380 42.90 4.45 -16.10
CA ARG A 380 42.42 5.53 -16.99
C ARG A 380 42.38 6.86 -16.25
N THR A 381 42.96 7.86 -16.90
CA THR A 381 42.87 9.27 -16.49
C THR A 381 41.49 9.89 -16.82
N ASN A 382 40.70 9.18 -17.61
CA ASN A 382 39.38 9.63 -18.12
C ASN A 382 38.27 8.70 -17.65
N GLU A 383 37.17 9.28 -17.25
CA GLU A 383 35.94 8.56 -16.96
C GLU A 383 34.81 8.95 -17.94
N THR A 384 34.12 7.95 -18.46
CA THR A 384 33.03 8.13 -19.42
C THR A 384 31.69 7.85 -18.76
N PHE A 385 30.75 8.77 -18.90
CA PHE A 385 29.39 8.65 -18.38
C PHE A 385 28.38 8.67 -19.52
N ARG A 386 27.39 7.79 -19.43
CA ARG A 386 26.30 7.68 -20.39
C ARG A 386 24.96 7.85 -19.68
N PRO A 387 23.97 8.46 -20.35
CA PRO A 387 22.63 8.49 -19.79
C PRO A 387 22.07 7.07 -19.70
N GLY A 388 21.37 6.81 -18.62
CA GLY A 388 20.77 5.53 -18.32
C GLY A 388 19.30 5.66 -17.94
N GLY A 389 18.73 4.61 -17.45
CA GLY A 389 17.33 4.55 -17.02
C GLY A 389 16.71 3.19 -17.28
N GLY A 390 15.40 3.13 -17.27
CA GLY A 390 14.62 1.91 -17.52
C GLY A 390 14.07 1.29 -16.25
N ASP A 391 14.80 1.31 -15.16
CA ASP A 391 14.25 0.96 -13.85
C ASP A 391 13.61 2.19 -13.19
N MET A 392 12.29 2.22 -13.15
CA MET A 392 11.54 3.36 -12.59
C MET A 392 11.72 3.52 -11.09
N ARG A 393 12.24 2.51 -10.40
CA ARG A 393 12.57 2.63 -8.98
C ARG A 393 13.61 3.71 -8.72
N ASP A 394 14.54 3.91 -9.64
CA ASP A 394 15.55 4.97 -9.53
C ASP A 394 14.90 6.37 -9.61
N ASN A 395 13.84 6.52 -10.40
CA ASN A 395 13.06 7.75 -10.41
C ASN A 395 12.40 8.01 -9.05
N TRP A 396 11.88 6.97 -8.41
CA TRP A 396 11.26 7.09 -7.09
C TRP A 396 12.30 7.31 -5.99
N ARG A 397 13.47 6.70 -6.10
CA ARG A 397 14.59 6.92 -5.16
C ARG A 397 15.06 8.37 -5.17
N SER A 398 15.01 9.04 -6.29
CA SER A 398 15.39 10.44 -6.40
C SER A 398 14.54 11.39 -5.54
N GLU A 399 13.32 10.97 -5.20
CA GLU A 399 12.40 11.74 -4.36
C GLU A 399 12.29 11.19 -2.94
N LEU A 400 12.39 9.86 -2.75
CA LEU A 400 12.21 9.20 -1.46
C LEU A 400 13.51 9.03 -0.66
N TYR A 401 14.64 9.56 -1.15
CA TYR A 401 15.96 9.38 -0.53
C TYR A 401 16.05 9.91 0.91
N LYS A 402 15.30 10.94 1.22
CA LYS A 402 15.29 11.62 2.52
C LYS A 402 14.33 11.05 3.54
N TYR A 403 13.56 10.06 3.19
CA TYR A 403 12.54 9.46 4.06
C TYR A 403 12.94 8.08 4.54
N LYS A 404 12.56 7.79 5.77
CA LYS A 404 12.69 6.47 6.38
C LYS A 404 11.44 6.16 7.19
N VAL A 405 10.84 5.01 6.93
CA VAL A 405 9.73 4.51 7.76
C VAL A 405 10.30 3.72 8.92
N VAL A 406 9.90 4.09 10.11
CA VAL A 406 10.28 3.42 11.33
C VAL A 406 9.06 2.91 12.07
N LYS A 407 9.24 1.83 12.79
CA LYS A 407 8.24 1.23 13.64
C LYS A 407 8.33 1.88 15.01
N ILE A 408 7.20 2.28 15.55
CA ILE A 408 7.11 2.74 16.93
C ILE A 408 6.84 1.55 17.82
N GLU A 409 7.72 1.31 18.74
CA GLU A 409 7.58 0.31 19.80
C GLU A 409 7.36 1.03 21.13
N PRO A 410 6.09 1.24 21.52
CA PRO A 410 5.79 2.09 22.67
C PRO A 410 6.07 1.40 24.01
N LEU A 411 6.19 0.09 24.01
CA LEU A 411 6.39 -0.70 25.21
C LEU A 411 7.87 -0.88 25.52
N GLY A 412 8.31 -0.38 26.64
CA GLY A 412 9.68 -0.49 27.13
C GLY A 412 9.74 -0.86 28.60
N VAL A 413 10.82 -1.51 29.01
CA VAL A 413 11.12 -1.85 30.38
C VAL A 413 12.41 -1.19 30.84
N ALA A 414 12.44 -0.72 32.08
CA ALA A 414 13.61 -0.10 32.64
C ALA A 414 13.66 -0.34 34.16
N PRO A 415 14.86 -0.33 34.80
CA PRO A 415 14.97 -0.48 36.24
C PRO A 415 14.38 0.75 36.96
N THR A 416 13.71 0.50 38.07
CA THR A 416 13.16 1.58 38.94
C THR A 416 13.33 1.23 40.41
N HIS A 417 13.41 2.24 41.26
CA HIS A 417 13.37 2.07 42.71
C HIS A 417 11.97 1.81 43.25
N ALA A 418 10.94 2.15 42.49
CA ALA A 418 9.57 1.92 42.89
C ALA A 418 9.22 0.41 42.86
N LYS A 419 8.44 -0.02 43.85
CA LYS A 419 7.92 -1.40 43.92
C LYS A 419 6.41 -1.38 43.76
N ARG A 420 5.88 -2.49 43.16
CA ARG A 420 4.44 -2.68 43.07
C ARG A 420 3.82 -2.84 44.45
N ARG A 421 2.76 -2.09 44.71
CA ARG A 421 1.96 -2.18 45.95
C ARG A 421 0.63 -2.84 45.61
N VAL A 422 0.14 -3.67 46.54
CA VAL A 422 -1.14 -4.40 46.40
C VAL A 422 -2.34 -3.43 46.40
N VAL A 423 -2.23 -2.26 47.08
CA VAL A 423 -3.24 -1.22 47.08
C VAL A 423 -2.57 0.09 46.74
N GLN A 424 -2.81 0.58 45.52
CA GLN A 424 -2.36 1.93 45.11
C GLN A 424 -3.49 2.93 45.30
N ARG A 425 -3.30 3.87 46.21
CA ARG A 425 -4.01 5.14 46.18
C ARG A 425 -3.38 5.97 45.05
N GLU A 426 -4.09 6.14 43.97
CA GLU A 426 -3.67 7.06 42.93
C GLU A 426 -3.62 8.48 43.47
N LYS A 427 -2.43 8.97 43.75
CA LYS A 427 -2.21 10.39 43.79
C LYS A 427 -2.18 10.88 42.38
N ARG A 428 -3.24 11.56 41.93
CA ARG A 428 -3.18 12.37 40.72
C ARG A 428 -2.00 13.32 40.87
N ALA A 429 -0.91 13.06 40.19
CA ALA A 429 0.12 14.04 39.95
C ALA A 429 -0.53 15.17 39.15
N VAL A 430 -0.77 16.30 39.76
CA VAL A 430 -1.14 17.54 39.08
C VAL A 430 0.06 17.85 38.18
N GLY A 431 -0.10 17.67 36.85
CA GLY A 431 0.95 17.89 35.89
C GLY A 431 1.42 19.34 35.96
N LEU A 432 2.63 19.53 36.38
CA LEU A 432 3.42 20.71 36.09
C LEU A 432 3.47 20.85 34.58
N GLY A 433 3.11 22.04 34.07
CA GLY A 433 2.88 22.45 32.72
C GLY A 433 3.57 21.61 31.67
N ALA A 434 2.77 20.98 30.87
CA ALA A 434 3.23 20.21 29.73
C ALA A 434 4.18 21.08 28.91
N LEU A 435 5.44 20.74 28.93
CA LEU A 435 6.35 21.11 27.87
C LEU A 435 5.74 20.53 26.61
N PHE A 436 5.23 21.40 25.73
CA PHE A 436 4.62 21.00 24.48
C PHE A 436 5.69 20.43 23.53
N PHE A 437 6.07 19.18 23.74
CA PHE A 437 6.76 18.42 22.72
C PHE A 437 5.69 17.78 21.82
N GLY A 438 5.82 17.97 20.51
CA GLY A 438 5.03 17.24 19.53
C GLY A 438 5.32 15.72 19.58
N PHE A 439 4.65 14.96 18.75
CA PHE A 439 4.88 13.52 18.60
C PHE A 439 6.37 13.22 18.36
N LEU A 440 6.96 12.35 19.17
CA LEU A 440 8.39 12.02 19.17
C LEU A 440 9.35 13.21 19.43
N GLY A 441 8.86 14.35 19.87
CA GLY A 441 9.69 15.54 20.14
C GLY A 441 10.75 15.31 21.21
N ALA A 442 10.51 14.40 22.14
CA ALA A 442 11.45 14.02 23.21
C ALA A 442 12.29 12.77 22.89
N ALA A 443 12.30 12.28 21.65
CA ALA A 443 13.03 11.06 21.28
C ALA A 443 14.54 11.16 21.50
N GLY A 444 15.11 12.34 21.37
CA GLY A 444 16.52 12.63 21.66
C GLY A 444 16.82 13.05 23.10
N SER A 445 15.81 13.15 23.96
CA SER A 445 15.93 13.51 25.37
C SER A 445 16.32 12.30 26.22
N THR A 446 16.80 12.54 27.44
CA THR A 446 17.06 11.47 28.40
C THR A 446 15.80 10.66 28.70
N MET A 447 15.94 9.42 29.15
CA MET A 447 14.82 8.55 29.48
C MET A 447 13.89 9.19 30.53
N GLY A 448 14.45 9.82 31.55
CA GLY A 448 13.68 10.53 32.59
C GLY A 448 12.87 11.71 32.04
N ALA A 449 13.48 12.53 31.22
CA ALA A 449 12.81 13.68 30.60
C ALA A 449 11.76 13.22 29.55
N ALA A 450 12.05 12.21 28.75
CA ALA A 450 11.13 11.66 27.76
C ALA A 450 9.91 11.00 28.41
N SER A 451 10.05 10.41 29.59
CA SER A 451 8.96 9.74 30.31
C SER A 451 7.85 10.70 30.76
N ILE A 452 8.13 11.99 30.87
CA ILE A 452 7.12 13.02 31.21
C ILE A 452 6.11 13.21 30.06
N THR A 453 6.51 12.96 28.83
CA THR A 453 5.71 13.17 27.60
C THR A 453 5.02 11.91 27.07
N LEU A 454 4.98 10.82 27.82
CA LEU A 454 4.35 9.55 27.40
C LEU A 454 2.88 9.69 27.00
N THR A 455 2.15 10.63 27.63
CA THR A 455 0.76 10.91 27.30
C THR A 455 0.57 11.39 25.86
N VAL A 456 1.53 12.14 25.32
CA VAL A 456 1.47 12.66 23.94
C VAL A 456 1.55 11.51 22.94
N GLN A 457 2.51 10.58 23.10
CA GLN A 457 2.66 9.42 22.23
C GLN A 457 1.46 8.47 22.33
N ALA A 458 0.96 8.23 23.54
CA ALA A 458 -0.21 7.38 23.76
C ALA A 458 -1.48 7.97 23.11
N ARG A 459 -1.69 9.27 23.24
CA ARG A 459 -2.82 9.96 22.57
C ARG A 459 -2.71 9.91 21.06
N GLN A 460 -1.52 10.10 20.50
CA GLN A 460 -1.32 10.03 19.05
C GLN A 460 -1.61 8.65 18.50
N LEU A 461 -1.18 7.58 19.15
CA LEU A 461 -1.51 6.21 18.76
C LEU A 461 -3.01 5.97 18.80
N LEU A 462 -3.69 6.36 19.88
CA LEU A 462 -5.12 6.19 20.05
C LEU A 462 -5.92 7.04 19.06
N SER A 463 -5.59 8.32 18.91
CA SER A 463 -6.27 9.22 17.97
C SER A 463 -6.07 8.78 16.54
N GLY A 464 -4.87 8.30 16.18
CA GLY A 464 -4.58 7.74 14.87
C GLY A 464 -5.45 6.52 14.56
N ILE A 465 -5.60 5.59 15.49
CA ILE A 465 -6.44 4.40 15.35
C ILE A 465 -7.92 4.78 15.22
N VAL A 466 -8.42 5.67 16.07
CA VAL A 466 -9.82 6.13 16.04
C VAL A 466 -10.11 6.90 14.76
N GLN A 467 -9.23 7.79 14.34
CA GLN A 467 -9.39 8.57 13.11
C GLN A 467 -9.36 7.69 11.85
N GLN A 468 -8.52 6.67 11.83
CA GLN A 468 -8.52 5.68 10.75
C GLN A 468 -9.83 4.91 10.69
N GLN A 469 -10.42 4.54 11.83
CA GLN A 469 -11.72 3.88 11.87
C GLN A 469 -12.86 4.79 11.36
N SER A 470 -12.88 6.06 11.75
CA SER A 470 -13.90 7.00 11.27
C SER A 470 -13.78 7.27 9.77
N ASN A 471 -12.57 7.37 9.25
CA ASN A 471 -12.32 7.49 7.82
C ASN A 471 -12.72 6.23 7.05
N LEU A 472 -12.58 5.04 7.65
CA LEU A 472 -13.06 3.78 7.09
C LEU A 472 -14.58 3.79 6.90
N LEU A 473 -15.30 4.22 7.91
CA LEU A 473 -16.76 4.29 7.86
C LEU A 473 -17.23 5.23 6.75
N ARG A 474 -16.61 6.42 6.63
CA ARG A 474 -16.90 7.35 5.54
C ARG A 474 -16.54 6.77 4.18
N ALA A 475 -15.41 6.06 4.06
CA ALA A 475 -15.02 5.41 2.82
C ALA A 475 -15.96 4.26 2.44
N ILE A 476 -16.43 3.47 3.40
CA ILE A 476 -17.40 2.39 3.19
C ILE A 476 -18.75 2.98 2.79
N GLU A 477 -19.22 4.03 3.44
CA GLU A 477 -20.46 4.73 3.08
C GLU A 477 -20.37 5.33 1.66
N ALA A 478 -19.26 5.95 1.31
CA ALA A 478 -19.02 6.47 -0.04
C ALA A 478 -18.89 5.36 -1.09
N GLN A 479 -18.41 4.18 -0.70
CA GLN A 479 -18.19 3.04 -1.61
C GLN A 479 -19.40 2.09 -1.72
N GLN A 480 -20.41 2.21 -0.90
CA GLN A 480 -21.66 1.44 -1.07
C GLN A 480 -22.32 1.69 -2.44
N HIS A 481 -22.00 2.81 -3.10
CA HIS A 481 -22.42 3.11 -4.46
C HIS A 481 -21.42 2.64 -5.54
N MET A 482 -20.20 2.21 -5.18
CA MET A 482 -19.20 1.70 -6.10
C MET A 482 -18.55 0.43 -5.54
N LEU A 483 -18.98 -0.71 -5.99
CA LEU A 483 -18.47 -2.07 -5.70
C LEU A 483 -17.01 -2.33 -6.15
N LYS A 484 -16.19 -1.30 -6.34
CA LYS A 484 -14.79 -1.46 -6.71
C LYS A 484 -13.90 -1.03 -5.55
N LEU A 485 -13.42 -2.01 -4.79
CA LEU A 485 -12.26 -1.83 -3.93
C LEU A 485 -11.09 -1.35 -4.80
N THR A 486 -10.75 -0.07 -4.70
CA THR A 486 -9.58 0.48 -5.36
C THR A 486 -8.31 -0.07 -4.70
N VAL A 487 -7.17 -0.04 -5.41
CA VAL A 487 -5.86 -0.40 -4.85
C VAL A 487 -5.59 0.36 -3.54
N TRP A 488 -5.92 1.64 -3.49
CA TRP A 488 -5.77 2.47 -2.30
C TRP A 488 -6.66 2.02 -1.14
N GLY A 489 -7.90 1.63 -1.42
CA GLY A 489 -8.84 1.14 -0.41
C GLY A 489 -8.34 -0.14 0.27
N ILE A 490 -7.85 -1.10 -0.48
CA ILE A 490 -7.29 -2.35 0.04
C ILE A 490 -6.07 -2.07 0.92
N LYS A 491 -5.15 -1.21 0.46
CA LYS A 491 -3.96 -0.85 1.23
C LYS A 491 -4.29 -0.12 2.52
N GLN A 492 -5.24 0.79 2.50
CA GLN A 492 -5.72 1.46 3.71
C GLN A 492 -6.33 0.48 4.71
N LEU A 493 -7.11 -0.49 4.25
CA LEU A 493 -7.68 -1.54 5.10
C LEU A 493 -6.59 -2.40 5.73
N GLN A 494 -5.60 -2.84 4.96
CA GLN A 494 -4.47 -3.62 5.47
C GLN A 494 -3.68 -2.84 6.52
N ALA A 495 -3.40 -1.57 6.28
CA ALA A 495 -2.68 -0.72 7.22
C ALA A 495 -3.44 -0.54 8.54
N ARG A 496 -4.75 -0.38 8.48
CA ARG A 496 -5.62 -0.24 9.67
C ARG A 496 -5.68 -1.51 10.50
N VAL A 497 -5.86 -2.66 9.83
CA VAL A 497 -5.87 -3.96 10.50
C VAL A 497 -4.54 -4.20 11.20
N LEU A 498 -3.42 -3.91 10.55
CA LEU A 498 -2.09 -4.04 11.13
C LEU A 498 -1.90 -3.13 12.35
N ALA A 499 -2.33 -1.87 12.28
CA ALA A 499 -2.25 -0.93 13.38
C ALA A 499 -3.08 -1.41 14.58
N LEU A 500 -4.30 -1.86 14.34
CA LEU A 500 -5.18 -2.39 15.38
C LEU A 500 -4.61 -3.68 16.01
N GLU A 501 -4.09 -4.59 15.20
CA GLU A 501 -3.47 -5.84 15.67
C GLU A 501 -2.28 -5.56 16.59
N ARG A 502 -1.41 -4.64 16.21
CA ARG A 502 -0.26 -4.25 17.04
C ARG A 502 -0.68 -3.60 18.35
N TYR A 503 -1.64 -2.70 18.30
CA TYR A 503 -2.17 -2.06 19.49
C TYR A 503 -2.79 -3.07 20.46
N LEU A 504 -3.62 -3.99 19.95
CA LEU A 504 -4.24 -5.02 20.77
C LEU A 504 -3.22 -5.98 21.36
N ARG A 505 -2.17 -6.32 20.63
CA ARG A 505 -1.06 -7.15 21.15
C ARG A 505 -0.36 -6.48 22.31
N ASP A 506 -0.04 -5.20 22.21
CA ASP A 506 0.59 -4.45 23.29
C ASP A 506 -0.34 -4.30 24.49
N GLN A 507 -1.63 -4.04 24.26
CA GLN A 507 -2.63 -3.99 25.34
C GLN A 507 -2.82 -5.35 26.00
N GLN A 508 -2.75 -6.43 25.26
CA GLN A 508 -2.83 -7.79 25.79
C GLN A 508 -1.64 -8.07 26.72
N LEU A 509 -0.42 -7.72 26.32
CA LEU A 509 0.76 -7.85 27.18
C LEU A 509 0.63 -7.04 28.47
N LEU A 510 0.19 -5.80 28.36
CA LEU A 510 -0.04 -4.96 29.54
C LEU A 510 -1.13 -5.56 30.44
N GLY A 511 -2.17 -6.13 29.87
CA GLY A 511 -3.21 -6.85 30.64
C GLY A 511 -2.67 -8.07 31.38
N ILE A 512 -1.86 -8.88 30.70
CA ILE A 512 -1.20 -10.07 31.28
C ILE A 512 -0.27 -9.67 32.44
N TRP A 513 0.39 -8.51 32.32
CA TRP A 513 1.30 -8.01 33.37
C TRP A 513 0.59 -7.27 34.52
N GLY A 514 -0.72 -7.13 34.45
CA GLY A 514 -1.50 -6.37 35.44
C GLY A 514 -1.28 -4.85 35.36
N CYS A 515 -0.91 -4.37 34.18
CA CYS A 515 -0.61 -2.96 33.90
C CYS A 515 -1.64 -2.30 32.97
N SER A 516 -2.83 -2.87 32.85
CA SER A 516 -3.88 -2.35 31.96
C SER A 516 -4.27 -0.93 32.30
N GLY A 517 -4.29 -0.07 31.27
CA GLY A 517 -4.67 1.34 31.41
C GLY A 517 -3.63 2.24 32.09
N LYS A 518 -2.44 1.74 32.39
CA LYS A 518 -1.36 2.51 32.99
C LYS A 518 -0.29 2.87 31.96
N LEU A 519 0.20 4.10 31.99
CA LEU A 519 1.33 4.54 31.16
C LEU A 519 2.66 4.13 31.76
N ILE A 520 2.77 4.19 33.09
CA ILE A 520 3.92 3.72 33.86
C ILE A 520 3.39 2.73 34.88
N CYS A 521 3.97 1.56 34.90
CA CYS A 521 3.57 0.48 35.78
C CYS A 521 4.81 -0.22 36.33
N THR A 522 4.83 -0.39 37.65
CA THR A 522 5.86 -1.16 38.33
C THR A 522 5.53 -2.65 38.33
N THR A 523 6.55 -3.50 38.27
CA THR A 523 6.42 -4.95 38.33
C THR A 523 7.11 -5.49 39.60
N ASN A 524 6.84 -6.75 39.92
CA ASN A 524 7.48 -7.42 41.07
C ASN A 524 8.80 -8.10 40.72
N VAL A 525 9.21 -8.08 39.45
CA VAL A 525 10.46 -8.67 39.00
C VAL A 525 11.63 -7.75 39.37
N PRO A 526 12.59 -8.22 40.17
CA PRO A 526 13.78 -7.42 40.47
C PRO A 526 14.68 -7.34 39.24
N TRP A 527 15.31 -6.17 39.05
CA TRP A 527 16.25 -5.99 37.97
C TRP A 527 17.51 -6.83 38.16
N ASN A 528 17.88 -7.61 37.16
CA ASN A 528 19.10 -8.41 37.21
C ASN A 528 20.29 -7.62 36.66
N ALA A 529 21.36 -7.54 37.39
CA ALA A 529 22.59 -6.86 36.99
C ALA A 529 23.22 -7.43 35.73
N SER A 530 22.92 -8.68 35.37
CA SER A 530 23.40 -9.27 34.10
C SER A 530 22.74 -8.68 32.86
N TRP A 531 21.55 -8.06 32.96
CA TRP A 531 20.87 -7.39 31.88
C TRP A 531 21.50 -6.04 31.58
N SER A 532 21.76 -5.25 32.62
CA SER A 532 22.53 -4.02 32.59
C SER A 532 23.03 -3.72 34.00
N ASN A 533 24.32 -3.46 34.12
CA ASN A 533 24.97 -3.11 35.40
C ASN A 533 25.09 -1.60 35.60
N LYS A 534 24.53 -0.80 34.72
CA LYS A 534 24.57 0.66 34.80
C LYS A 534 23.79 1.15 36.04
N THR A 535 24.29 2.24 36.61
CA THR A 535 23.60 2.88 37.71
C THR A 535 22.26 3.50 37.28
N TYR A 536 21.37 3.67 38.21
CA TYR A 536 20.07 4.28 37.95
C TYR A 536 20.17 5.66 37.31
N ASP A 537 21.07 6.50 37.79
CA ASP A 537 21.32 7.84 37.26
C ASP A 537 21.90 7.79 35.86
N ASP A 538 22.80 6.84 35.57
CA ASP A 538 23.35 6.65 34.25
C ASP A 538 22.28 6.26 33.20
N ILE A 539 21.29 5.48 33.62
CA ILE A 539 20.22 5.05 32.73
C ILE A 539 19.20 6.18 32.50
N TRP A 540 18.71 6.82 33.58
CA TRP A 540 17.60 7.76 33.47
C TRP A 540 18.01 9.19 33.12
N ASP A 541 19.21 9.62 33.51
CA ASP A 541 19.67 10.98 33.30
C ASP A 541 20.64 11.14 32.13
N ASN A 542 21.32 10.08 31.71
CA ASN A 542 22.39 10.16 30.72
C ASN A 542 22.11 9.34 29.43
N MET A 543 21.10 8.51 29.40
CA MET A 543 20.74 7.70 28.22
C MET A 543 19.41 8.12 27.60
N THR A 544 19.31 7.93 26.29
CA THR A 544 18.03 8.00 25.58
C THR A 544 17.36 6.62 25.54
N TRP A 545 16.04 6.59 25.34
CA TRP A 545 15.32 5.32 25.15
C TRP A 545 15.83 4.49 23.98
N LEU A 546 16.28 5.14 22.90
CA LEU A 546 16.88 4.45 21.75
C LEU A 546 18.18 3.73 22.11
N GLN A 547 19.04 4.37 22.90
CA GLN A 547 20.29 3.76 23.38
C GLN A 547 20.01 2.62 24.36
N TRP A 548 19.06 2.80 25.25
CA TRP A 548 18.63 1.80 26.23
C TRP A 548 18.04 0.57 25.56
N ASP A 549 17.18 0.75 24.57
CA ASP A 549 16.57 -0.33 23.82
C ASP A 549 17.63 -1.21 23.12
N LYS A 550 18.65 -0.60 22.53
CA LYS A 550 19.76 -1.34 21.92
C LYS A 550 20.52 -2.18 22.96
N GLU A 551 20.68 -1.66 24.18
CA GLU A 551 21.43 -2.34 25.22
C GLU A 551 20.67 -3.55 25.76
N ILE A 552 19.36 -3.45 25.96
CA ILE A 552 18.54 -4.51 26.54
C ILE A 552 17.81 -5.40 25.54
N ASN A 553 17.95 -5.16 24.25
CA ASN A 553 17.20 -5.86 23.21
C ASN A 553 17.32 -7.39 23.30
N ASN A 554 18.50 -7.90 23.63
CA ASN A 554 18.75 -9.35 23.78
C ASN A 554 18.03 -9.97 25.00
N TYR A 555 17.67 -9.15 25.98
CA TYR A 555 17.05 -9.59 27.23
C TYR A 555 15.54 -9.31 27.29
N THR A 556 15.00 -8.61 26.33
CA THR A 556 13.59 -8.14 26.33
C THR A 556 12.61 -9.30 26.46
N ASN A 557 12.80 -10.36 25.69
CA ASN A 557 11.92 -11.54 25.73
C ASN A 557 12.01 -12.27 27.09
N ILE A 558 13.19 -12.35 27.66
CA ILE A 558 13.43 -12.95 28.99
C ILE A 558 12.70 -12.14 30.05
N ILE A 559 12.83 -10.83 30.01
CA ILE A 559 12.18 -9.91 30.94
C ILE A 559 10.65 -9.99 30.83
N TYR A 560 10.12 -10.06 29.63
CA TYR A 560 8.68 -10.20 29.40
C TYR A 560 8.14 -11.52 29.94
N GLY A 561 8.86 -12.61 29.72
CA GLY A 561 8.50 -13.91 30.28
C GLY A 561 8.50 -13.93 31.82
N LEU A 562 9.50 -13.32 32.43
CA LEU A 562 9.59 -13.21 33.89
C LEU A 562 8.47 -12.34 34.50
N ILE A 563 8.09 -11.25 33.83
CA ILE A 563 6.98 -10.40 34.26
C ILE A 563 5.66 -11.17 34.19
N GLU A 564 5.43 -11.91 33.12
CA GLU A 564 4.23 -12.75 32.94
C GLU A 564 4.16 -13.83 34.03
N GLU A 565 5.25 -14.54 34.26
CA GLU A 565 5.33 -15.59 35.30
C GLU A 565 5.08 -15.01 36.69
N SER A 566 5.70 -13.87 37.02
CA SER A 566 5.50 -13.19 38.31
C SER A 566 4.05 -12.75 38.48
N GLN A 567 3.40 -12.25 37.46
CA GLN A 567 2.00 -11.85 37.52
C GLN A 567 1.06 -13.04 37.67
N ASN A 568 1.30 -14.13 36.96
CA ASN A 568 0.54 -15.38 37.10
C ASN A 568 0.67 -15.95 38.52
N GLN A 569 1.86 -15.89 39.09
CA GLN A 569 2.09 -16.35 40.48
C GLN A 569 1.36 -15.46 41.47
N GLN A 570 1.35 -14.12 41.26
CA GLN A 570 0.62 -13.18 42.09
C GLN A 570 -0.89 -13.40 42.03
N GLU A 571 -1.46 -13.55 40.83
CA GLU A 571 -2.88 -13.83 40.64
C GLU A 571 -3.29 -15.16 41.29
N LYS A 572 -2.46 -16.19 41.18
CA LYS A 572 -2.66 -17.47 41.84
C LYS A 572 -2.65 -17.33 43.35
N ASN A 573 -1.69 -16.57 43.90
CA ASN A 573 -1.60 -16.30 45.33
C ASN A 573 -2.81 -15.53 45.84
N GLU A 574 -3.30 -14.55 45.07
CA GLU A 574 -4.50 -13.80 45.42
C GLU A 574 -5.76 -14.66 45.38
N GLN A 575 -5.88 -15.56 44.40
CA GLN A 575 -6.98 -16.52 44.32
C GLN A 575 -6.94 -17.51 45.49
N ASP A 576 -5.74 -17.98 45.84
CA ASP A 576 -5.56 -18.91 46.98
C ASP A 576 -5.92 -18.18 48.30
N LEU A 577 -5.55 -16.91 48.46
CA LEU A 577 -5.93 -16.10 49.63
C LEU A 577 -7.44 -15.87 49.69
N LEU A 578 -8.09 -15.55 48.56
CA LEU A 578 -9.53 -15.39 48.48
C LEU A 578 -10.27 -16.71 48.72
N ALA A 579 -9.68 -17.82 48.31
CA ALA A 579 -10.21 -19.17 48.60
C ALA A 579 -10.13 -19.48 50.11
N LEU A 580 -8.99 -19.14 50.76
CA LEU A 580 -8.85 -19.25 52.20
C LEU A 580 -9.84 -18.40 52.97
N ASP A 581 -10.04 -17.15 52.55
CA ASP A 581 -11.04 -16.25 53.15
C ASP A 581 -12.47 -16.78 52.99
N LYS A 582 -12.79 -17.38 51.86
CA LYS A 582 -14.07 -18.09 51.64
C LYS A 582 -14.19 -19.33 52.54
N TRP A 583 -13.10 -20.07 52.73
CA TRP A 583 -13.11 -21.20 53.65
C TRP A 583 -13.29 -20.79 55.10
N ASP A 584 -12.64 -19.72 55.52
CA ASP A 584 -12.82 -19.19 56.88
C ASP A 584 -14.25 -18.67 57.09
N SER A 585 -14.84 -18.02 56.10
CA SER A 585 -16.25 -17.59 56.14
C SER A 585 -17.22 -18.80 56.14
N LEU A 586 -16.88 -19.87 55.40
CA LEU A 586 -17.63 -21.13 55.42
C LEU A 586 -17.49 -21.84 56.77
N TRP A 587 -16.28 -21.92 57.37
CA TRP A 587 -16.08 -22.48 58.70
C TRP A 587 -16.81 -21.68 59.79
N ASN A 588 -16.80 -20.38 59.75
CA ASN A 588 -17.58 -19.53 60.64
C ASN A 588 -19.09 -19.73 60.45
N TRP A 589 -19.52 -20.00 59.24
CA TRP A 589 -20.89 -20.30 58.95
C TRP A 589 -21.29 -21.73 59.43
N PHE A 590 -20.41 -22.69 59.45
CA PHE A 590 -20.62 -24.01 59.96
C PHE A 590 -20.58 -24.09 61.50
N ASN A 591 -19.91 -23.19 62.20
CA ASN A 591 -19.69 -23.24 63.65
C ASN A 591 -20.81 -22.63 64.50
N ILE A 592 -21.81 -22.04 63.89
CA ILE A 592 -22.95 -21.48 64.63
C ILE A 592 -24.00 -22.62 64.82
N THR A 593 -23.91 -23.27 65.95
CA THR A 593 -24.89 -24.13 66.59
C THR A 593 -25.53 -25.30 65.80
N ASN A 594 -25.46 -26.49 66.35
CA ASN A 594 -26.00 -27.73 65.83
C ASN A 594 -27.48 -27.68 65.38
N TRP A 595 -28.23 -26.64 65.79
CA TRP A 595 -29.62 -26.45 65.40
C TRP A 595 -29.76 -25.82 63.98
N LEU A 596 -28.88 -24.94 63.60
CA LEU A 596 -28.81 -24.36 62.26
C LEU A 596 -28.36 -25.39 61.20
N TRP A 597 -27.70 -26.49 61.57
CA TRP A 597 -27.26 -27.51 60.62
C TRP A 597 -28.44 -28.22 59.96
N TYR A 598 -29.50 -28.53 60.71
CA TYR A 598 -30.69 -29.15 60.16
C TYR A 598 -31.48 -28.21 59.23
N ILE A 599 -31.51 -26.91 59.53
CA ILE A 599 -32.13 -25.90 58.68
C ILE A 599 -31.29 -25.70 57.41
N LYS A 600 -29.98 -25.75 57.52
CA LYS A 600 -29.07 -25.67 56.35
C LYS A 600 -29.20 -26.87 55.43
N MET A 601 -29.27 -28.07 56.00
CA MET A 601 -29.54 -29.29 55.22
C MET A 601 -30.88 -29.23 54.52
N PHE A 602 -31.93 -28.74 55.19
CA PHE A 602 -33.24 -28.59 54.63
C PHE A 602 -33.26 -27.55 53.48
N ILE A 603 -32.58 -26.42 53.67
CA ILE A 603 -32.44 -25.39 52.63
C ILE A 603 -31.62 -25.90 51.43
N MET A 604 -30.56 -26.68 51.67
CA MET A 604 -29.80 -27.31 50.56
C MET A 604 -30.61 -28.33 49.78
N ILE A 605 -31.40 -29.13 50.47
CA ILE A 605 -32.29 -30.13 49.83
C ILE A 605 -33.40 -29.40 49.04
N VAL A 606 -34.01 -28.39 49.61
CA VAL A 606 -35.02 -27.58 48.93
C VAL A 606 -34.46 -26.81 47.78
N GLY A 607 -33.24 -26.20 47.96
CA GLY A 607 -32.51 -25.53 46.91
C GLY A 607 -32.08 -26.46 45.78
N GLY A 608 -31.67 -27.67 46.11
CA GLY A 608 -31.37 -28.72 45.15
C GLY A 608 -32.57 -29.16 44.33
N LEU A 609 -33.72 -29.34 45.03
CA LEU A 609 -35.01 -29.65 44.36
C LEU A 609 -35.49 -28.51 43.46
N ILE A 610 -35.35 -27.28 43.91
CA ILE A 610 -35.66 -26.09 43.09
C ILE A 610 -34.71 -25.98 41.90
N GLY A 611 -33.42 -26.22 42.10
CA GLY A 611 -32.40 -26.28 41.05
C GLY A 611 -32.75 -27.34 39.99
N LEU A 612 -33.06 -28.56 40.43
CA LEU A 612 -33.53 -29.63 39.57
C LEU A 612 -34.82 -29.25 38.82
N ARG A 613 -35.76 -28.56 39.47
CA ARG A 613 -36.98 -28.07 38.83
C ARG A 613 -36.74 -27.03 37.80
N ILE A 614 -35.77 -26.11 38.05
CA ILE A 614 -35.32 -25.11 37.07
C ILE A 614 -34.65 -25.79 35.88
N ILE A 615 -33.78 -26.78 36.12
CA ILE A 615 -33.13 -27.56 35.06
C ILE A 615 -34.21 -28.31 34.24
N PHE A 616 -35.18 -28.94 34.87
CA PHE A 616 -36.28 -29.60 34.16
C PHE A 616 -37.14 -28.60 33.38
N THR A 617 -37.37 -27.39 33.92
CA THR A 617 -38.12 -26.33 33.22
C THR A 617 -37.34 -25.84 32.02
N ILE A 618 -36.02 -25.64 32.15
CA ILE A 618 -35.13 -25.25 31.05
C ILE A 618 -35.06 -26.37 29.99
N LEU A 619 -34.98 -27.63 30.39
CA LEU A 619 -35.03 -28.77 29.49
C LEU A 619 -36.38 -28.88 28.78
N THR A 620 -37.47 -28.55 29.47
CA THR A 620 -38.85 -28.52 28.89
C THR A 620 -38.97 -27.36 27.89
N ILE A 621 -38.39 -26.22 28.21
CA ILE A 621 -38.34 -25.05 27.29
C ILE A 621 -37.48 -25.40 26.08
N ILE A 622 -36.31 -26.00 26.27
CA ILE A 622 -35.45 -26.46 25.19
C ILE A 622 -36.18 -27.51 24.33
N ASN A 623 -36.91 -28.40 24.94
CA ASN A 623 -37.71 -29.41 24.23
C ASN A 623 -38.90 -28.78 23.48
N ARG A 624 -39.55 -27.76 24.06
CA ARG A 624 -40.59 -26.96 23.37
C ARG A 624 -40.03 -26.14 22.22
N VAL A 625 -38.87 -25.52 22.40
CA VAL A 625 -38.15 -24.80 21.33
C VAL A 625 -37.74 -25.80 20.24
N ARG A 626 -37.30 -27.00 20.58
CA ARG A 626 -36.99 -28.06 19.62
C ARG A 626 -38.21 -28.55 18.84
N GLN A 627 -39.37 -28.58 19.44
CA GLN A 627 -40.61 -28.99 18.78
C GLN A 627 -41.32 -27.86 18.03
N GLY A 628 -41.05 -26.59 18.40
CA GLY A 628 -41.64 -25.41 17.78
C GLY A 628 -40.79 -24.74 16.69
N TYR A 629 -39.52 -25.16 16.51
CA TYR A 629 -38.67 -24.67 15.43
C TYR A 629 -38.78 -25.60 14.23
N SER A 630 -39.85 -25.44 13.49
CA SER A 630 -39.82 -25.70 12.06
C SER A 630 -38.89 -24.68 11.43
N PRO A 631 -37.93 -25.05 10.59
CA PRO A 631 -37.12 -24.07 9.92
C PRO A 631 -38.04 -23.25 9.03
N LEU A 632 -38.22 -21.98 9.37
CA LEU A 632 -38.78 -21.02 8.46
C LEU A 632 -37.85 -20.93 7.28
N SER A 633 -38.16 -21.73 6.27
CA SER A 633 -37.58 -21.53 4.95
C SER A 633 -37.97 -20.15 4.49
N PHE A 634 -37.00 -19.27 4.37
CA PHE A 634 -37.15 -18.04 3.61
C PHE A 634 -37.41 -18.42 2.15
N GLN A 635 -38.67 -18.57 1.81
CA GLN A 635 -39.07 -18.49 0.42
C GLN A 635 -39.01 -17.01 0.03
N THR A 636 -37.98 -16.67 -0.73
CA THR A 636 -37.98 -15.46 -1.54
C THR A 636 -39.10 -15.57 -2.55
N HIS A 637 -40.23 -14.98 -2.22
CA HIS A 637 -41.25 -14.66 -3.22
C HIS A 637 -40.78 -13.44 -4.01
N THR A 638 -40.22 -13.70 -5.17
CA THR A 638 -40.17 -12.73 -6.27
C THR A 638 -41.61 -12.50 -6.72
N HIS A 639 -42.20 -11.43 -6.31
CA HIS A 639 -43.39 -10.90 -6.97
C HIS A 639 -42.95 -9.80 -7.93
N HIS A 640 -42.98 -10.17 -9.21
CA HIS A 640 -43.22 -9.23 -10.29
C HIS A 640 -44.64 -8.69 -10.16
N GLN A 641 -44.81 -7.40 -10.04
CA GLN A 641 -45.91 -6.68 -10.64
C GLN A 641 -45.68 -5.17 -10.65
N ARG A 642 -45.47 -4.70 -11.84
CA ARG A 642 -46.04 -3.56 -12.56
C ARG A 642 -46.57 -2.36 -11.76
N ASP A 643 -45.95 -1.26 -12.14
CA ASP A 643 -46.43 0.11 -12.17
C ASP A 643 -47.92 0.25 -12.60
N PRO A 644 -48.69 1.32 -12.28
CA PRO A 644 -48.28 2.70 -12.49
C PRO A 644 -48.88 3.73 -11.50
N GLY A 645 -48.31 4.92 -11.50
CA GLY A 645 -49.09 6.10 -11.15
C GLY A 645 -48.42 7.11 -10.23
N ARG A 646 -47.80 8.09 -10.89
CA ARG A 646 -47.53 9.42 -10.36
C ARG A 646 -48.85 10.12 -9.96
N PRO A 647 -48.93 11.08 -9.00
CA PRO A 647 -48.36 12.38 -9.23
C PRO A 647 -47.75 13.12 -8.04
N GLU A 648 -46.98 14.09 -8.42
CA GLU A 648 -46.43 15.26 -7.73
C GLU A 648 -47.26 15.84 -6.58
N ARG A 649 -46.57 16.32 -5.58
CA ARG A 649 -46.80 17.71 -5.10
C ARG A 649 -45.63 18.21 -4.26
N THR A 650 -45.08 19.29 -4.74
CA THR A 650 -44.38 20.39 -4.10
C THR A 650 -45.01 20.89 -2.81
N GLU A 651 -44.19 21.31 -1.88
CA GLU A 651 -44.11 22.61 -1.22
C GLU A 651 -43.15 22.53 -0.04
N GLU A 652 -42.11 23.28 -0.12
CA GLU A 652 -41.75 24.57 0.49
C GLU A 652 -41.89 24.64 2.01
N GLY A 653 -40.81 25.01 2.62
CA GLY A 653 -40.90 25.94 3.71
C GLY A 653 -40.01 25.68 4.91
N GLY A 654 -38.98 26.48 5.03
CA GLY A 654 -38.63 27.04 6.31
C GLY A 654 -37.42 26.42 7.01
N GLY A 655 -36.37 27.20 6.99
CA GLY A 655 -35.17 26.99 7.72
C GLY A 655 -35.36 27.01 9.22
N GLU A 656 -34.43 26.39 9.88
CA GLU A 656 -33.83 26.97 11.09
C GLU A 656 -32.52 26.22 11.45
N GLN A 657 -31.56 27.03 11.68
CA GLN A 657 -30.22 26.90 12.16
C GLN A 657 -29.91 25.79 13.15
N ASP A 658 -28.84 25.08 12.77
CA ASP A 658 -27.63 24.85 13.56
C ASP A 658 -27.73 24.93 15.09
N ARG A 659 -27.64 23.78 15.69
CA ARG A 659 -26.91 23.45 16.93
C ARG A 659 -27.07 21.96 17.23
N GLY A 660 -26.21 21.13 16.67
CA GLY A 660 -26.34 19.70 16.95
C GLY A 660 -25.21 18.82 16.42
N GLY A 661 -24.11 19.40 15.98
CA GLY A 661 -23.03 18.63 15.37
C GLY A 661 -22.31 17.65 16.30
N SER A 662 -22.23 17.95 17.58
CA SER A 662 -21.51 17.10 18.56
C SER A 662 -22.37 15.96 19.12
N VAL A 663 -23.68 16.19 19.26
CA VAL A 663 -24.59 15.16 19.79
C VAL A 663 -24.91 14.09 18.75
N ARG A 664 -24.93 14.45 17.45
CA ARG A 664 -25.10 13.46 16.36
C ARG A 664 -23.88 12.55 16.18
N LEU A 665 -22.68 13.06 16.42
CA LEU A 665 -21.43 12.24 16.36
C LEU A 665 -21.38 11.22 17.50
N VAL A 666 -21.78 11.62 18.73
CA VAL A 666 -21.83 10.73 19.90
C VAL A 666 -22.95 9.71 19.74
N ASN A 667 -24.12 10.11 19.24
CA ASN A 667 -25.24 9.19 18.96
C ASN A 667 -24.93 8.25 17.80
N GLY A 668 -24.22 8.69 16.77
CA GLY A 668 -23.75 7.84 15.67
C GLY A 668 -22.73 6.82 16.15
N PHE A 669 -21.79 7.23 17.01
CA PHE A 669 -20.79 6.33 17.61
C PHE A 669 -21.43 5.30 18.55
N LEU A 670 -22.39 5.72 19.38
CA LEU A 670 -23.14 4.81 20.25
C LEU A 670 -24.03 3.84 19.46
N ALA A 671 -24.63 4.30 18.36
CA ALA A 671 -25.40 3.44 17.47
C ALA A 671 -24.53 2.40 16.76
N LEU A 672 -23.31 2.78 16.33
CA LEU A 672 -22.33 1.88 15.72
C LEU A 672 -21.76 0.89 16.72
N ALA A 673 -21.41 1.35 17.93
CA ALA A 673 -20.97 0.47 19.01
C ALA A 673 -22.09 -0.50 19.41
N TRP A 674 -23.34 -0.06 19.35
CA TRP A 674 -24.52 -0.89 19.63
C TRP A 674 -24.76 -1.93 18.54
N ASP A 675 -24.59 -1.57 17.27
CA ASP A 675 -24.73 -2.50 16.13
C ASP A 675 -23.59 -3.53 16.12
N ASP A 676 -22.36 -3.14 16.46
CA ASP A 676 -21.24 -4.07 16.62
C ASP A 676 -21.44 -5.00 17.82
N LEU A 677 -21.93 -4.45 18.95
CA LEU A 677 -22.29 -5.26 20.13
C LEU A 677 -23.44 -6.22 19.82
N ARG A 678 -24.43 -5.76 19.05
CA ARG A 678 -25.54 -6.58 18.60
C ARG A 678 -25.09 -7.69 17.66
N SER A 679 -24.20 -7.39 16.71
CA SER A 679 -23.65 -8.40 15.79
C SER A 679 -22.77 -9.40 16.53
N LEU A 680 -21.99 -8.96 17.53
CA LEU A 680 -21.19 -9.83 18.39
C LEU A 680 -22.08 -10.71 19.29
N CYS A 681 -23.16 -10.14 19.86
CA CYS A 681 -24.15 -10.89 20.62
C CYS A 681 -24.88 -11.91 19.75
N LEU A 682 -25.25 -11.56 18.52
CA LEU A 682 -25.88 -12.49 17.57
C LEU A 682 -24.92 -13.59 17.15
N PHE A 683 -23.66 -13.27 16.89
CA PHE A 683 -22.63 -14.26 16.58
C PHE A 683 -22.36 -15.20 17.76
N SER A 684 -22.24 -14.65 18.96
CA SER A 684 -22.09 -15.42 20.19
C SER A 684 -23.30 -16.30 20.45
N TYR A 685 -24.52 -15.77 20.23
CA TYR A 685 -25.78 -16.52 20.34
C TYR A 685 -25.83 -17.67 19.33
N HIS A 686 -25.45 -17.44 18.08
CA HIS A 686 -25.42 -18.49 17.07
C HIS A 686 -24.40 -19.57 17.41
N ARG A 687 -23.23 -19.20 17.89
CA ARG A 687 -22.20 -20.17 18.34
C ARG A 687 -22.64 -20.96 19.55
N LEU A 688 -23.26 -20.30 20.54
CA LEU A 688 -23.82 -20.98 21.71
C LEU A 688 -24.97 -21.91 21.33
N ARG A 689 -25.83 -21.49 20.42
CA ARG A 689 -26.90 -22.32 19.89
C ARG A 689 -26.36 -23.54 19.16
N ASP A 690 -25.36 -23.37 18.29
CA ASP A 690 -24.75 -24.48 17.55
C ASP A 690 -24.04 -25.45 18.49
N PHE A 691 -23.36 -24.94 19.52
CA PHE A 691 -22.75 -25.77 20.56
C PHE A 691 -23.82 -26.52 21.37
N ALA A 692 -24.91 -25.86 21.74
CA ALA A 692 -26.04 -26.51 22.44
C ALA A 692 -26.69 -27.59 21.59
N LEU A 693 -26.81 -27.37 20.27
CA LEU A 693 -27.34 -28.38 19.33
C LEU A 693 -26.39 -29.57 19.18
N ILE A 694 -25.08 -29.33 19.13
CA ILE A 694 -24.06 -30.40 19.09
C ILE A 694 -24.07 -31.18 20.40
N ALA A 695 -24.12 -30.49 21.54
CA ALA A 695 -24.21 -31.13 22.85
C ALA A 695 -25.51 -31.93 23.02
N ALA A 696 -26.63 -31.42 22.56
CA ALA A 696 -27.90 -32.13 22.56
C ALA A 696 -27.86 -33.37 21.66
N ARG A 697 -27.21 -33.32 20.50
CA ARG A 697 -26.99 -34.48 19.64
C ARG A 697 -26.08 -35.51 20.29
N ALA A 698 -24.99 -35.05 20.92
CA ALA A 698 -24.08 -35.94 21.63
C ALA A 698 -24.77 -36.64 22.82
N LEU A 699 -25.59 -35.90 23.58
CA LEU A 699 -26.39 -36.45 24.65
C LEU A 699 -27.48 -37.44 24.16
N SER A 700 -28.13 -37.14 23.01
CA SER A 700 -29.08 -38.07 22.41
C SER A 700 -28.44 -39.36 21.91
N LEU A 701 -27.23 -39.24 21.29
CA LEU A 701 -26.44 -40.41 20.88
C LEU A 701 -25.97 -41.23 22.09
N GLY A 702 -25.54 -40.54 23.16
CA GLY A 702 -25.18 -41.18 24.41
C GLY A 702 -26.37 -41.91 25.06
N TRP A 703 -27.53 -41.31 25.04
CA TRP A 703 -28.77 -41.91 25.55
C TRP A 703 -29.22 -43.12 24.73
N GLU A 704 -29.13 -43.07 23.42
CA GLU A 704 -29.40 -44.21 22.54
C GLU A 704 -28.41 -45.37 22.78
N ALA A 705 -27.13 -45.04 22.96
CA ALA A 705 -26.14 -46.04 23.31
C ALA A 705 -26.38 -46.68 24.69
N LEU A 706 -26.82 -45.86 25.68
CA LEU A 706 -27.16 -46.36 27.02
C LEU A 706 -28.42 -47.23 26.97
N LYS A 707 -29.39 -46.89 26.18
CA LYS A 707 -30.60 -47.66 25.95
C LYS A 707 -30.30 -48.99 25.26
N TYR A 708 -29.36 -48.98 24.30
CA TYR A 708 -28.91 -50.19 23.65
C TYR A 708 -28.15 -51.11 24.62
N LEU A 709 -27.27 -50.58 25.47
CA LEU A 709 -26.61 -51.29 26.54
C LEU A 709 -27.58 -51.89 27.57
N TRP A 710 -28.58 -51.11 27.95
CA TRP A 710 -29.65 -51.58 28.87
C TRP A 710 -30.45 -52.73 28.26
N ASN A 711 -30.82 -52.64 27.00
CA ASN A 711 -31.51 -53.71 26.29
C ASN A 711 -30.65 -54.96 26.16
N LEU A 712 -29.33 -54.78 25.92
CA LEU A 712 -28.37 -55.90 25.89
C LEU A 712 -28.24 -56.58 27.24
N LEU A 713 -28.14 -55.80 28.31
CA LEU A 713 -28.09 -56.31 29.68
C LEU A 713 -29.40 -57.03 30.07
N ALA A 714 -30.54 -56.49 29.66
CA ALA A 714 -31.83 -57.14 29.89
C ALA A 714 -31.97 -58.46 29.11
N TYR A 715 -31.45 -58.48 27.87
CA TYR A 715 -31.40 -59.72 27.06
C TYR A 715 -30.52 -60.78 27.73
N TRP A 716 -29.32 -60.39 28.18
CA TRP A 716 -28.39 -61.29 28.87
C TRP A 716 -28.99 -61.78 30.21
N GLY A 717 -29.69 -60.92 30.95
CA GLY A 717 -30.38 -61.28 32.15
C GLY A 717 -31.50 -62.30 31.90
N GLN A 718 -32.23 -62.18 30.79
CA GLN A 718 -33.26 -63.13 30.37
C GLN A 718 -32.65 -64.47 29.93
N GLU A 719 -31.52 -64.43 29.21
CA GLU A 719 -30.79 -65.60 28.76
C GLU A 719 -30.20 -66.37 29.95
N LEU A 720 -29.63 -65.68 30.94
CA LEU A 720 -29.17 -66.26 32.20
C LEU A 720 -30.35 -66.89 33.01
N LYS A 721 -31.47 -66.25 33.07
CA LYS A 721 -32.68 -66.77 33.71
C LYS A 721 -33.18 -68.06 33.03
N ASN A 722 -33.21 -68.01 31.68
CA ASN A 722 -33.65 -69.20 30.91
C ASN A 722 -32.65 -70.35 31.05
N SER A 723 -31.31 -70.08 31.09
CA SER A 723 -30.29 -71.04 31.31
C SER A 723 -30.38 -71.66 32.72
N ALA A 724 -30.62 -70.79 33.74
CA ALA A 724 -30.82 -71.29 35.14
C ALA A 724 -32.07 -72.17 35.28
N ILE A 725 -33.18 -71.77 34.62
CA ILE A 725 -34.40 -72.58 34.60
C ILE A 725 -34.16 -73.93 33.90
N SER A 726 -33.43 -73.94 32.80
CA SER A 726 -33.05 -75.14 32.06
C SER A 726 -32.18 -76.05 32.92
N LEU A 727 -31.23 -75.48 33.68
CA LEU A 727 -30.35 -76.18 34.55
C LEU A 727 -31.16 -76.81 35.74
N LEU A 728 -32.06 -76.04 36.32
CA LEU A 728 -32.99 -76.49 37.35
C LEU A 728 -33.88 -77.62 36.88
N ASN A 729 -34.43 -77.53 35.69
CA ASN A 729 -35.23 -78.57 35.06
C ASN A 729 -34.40 -79.85 34.79
N THR A 730 -33.15 -79.71 34.38
CA THR A 730 -32.28 -80.86 34.18
C THR A 730 -31.94 -81.52 35.47
N ILE A 731 -31.74 -80.74 36.53
CA ILE A 731 -31.53 -81.32 37.88
C ILE A 731 -32.78 -81.98 38.40
N ALA A 732 -33.96 -81.42 38.20
CA ALA A 732 -35.24 -82.00 38.62
C ALA A 732 -35.60 -83.31 37.88
N VAL A 733 -35.09 -83.49 36.66
CA VAL A 733 -35.28 -84.76 35.91
C VAL A 733 -34.23 -85.82 36.32
N ALA A 734 -33.10 -85.37 36.91
CA ALA A 734 -32.04 -86.27 37.34
C ALA A 734 -32.22 -86.81 38.80
N VAL A 735 -33.22 -86.26 39.56
CA VAL A 735 -33.65 -86.79 40.90
C VAL A 735 -35.00 -87.51 40.70
#